data_4a4052c705eae755812aa07fcbdddbb2
#
_entry.id   4a4052c705eae755812aa07fcbdddbb2
#
_cell.length_a   1.000
_cell.length_b   1.000
_cell.length_c   1.000
_cell.angle_alpha   90.00
_cell.angle_beta   90.00
_cell.angle_gamma   90.00
#
_symmetry.space_group_name_H-M   'P 1'
#
loop_
_entity.id
_entity.type
_entity.pdbx_description
1 polymer ?
#
loop_
_entity_poly.entity_id
_entity_poly.type
_entity_poly.pdbx_seq_one_letter_code
_entity_poly.pdbx_strand_id
1 'polypeptide(L)'
;MLYVALSMIVGVLWNSSKVLSTFLFILLLYITYRKNKIVYAPISLFLIIFSSWYLHYSQQAIFNYINYIERNSQFNERAQVIQIQRQGSDTYKGRLSLKNEIYPFFLTDKKNFDLKKIESRNCIVKGQFKVNENKFVTLKLQSIVVQSCLESNRSNLIEKHKQFIMNRIYDSGIKFPDRIMALITGDVKEINEQFKERVKEIGIYHLLAVSGSHIAAIVFLIYQPLKRLNLPLFVIKGITIIVLTLYAQYTNYAPSAVRAIIMTTLVLLITKQIKIKGIQLLAFAFIIMFILNPLVVYDIGFQFSFIISFFIMLLFPFLQQLSKLQSLFIITFIAQLASFIVAIPNFHQLQWVGFLSNLIFVPYYSIILFPLSILFFITSHFIVGLTPLNYLVDLSFNFHDWLLDLFTRIKQSHFSVPKFNDWIFIIFIISVYYIFWLLAKRKYILVTFWTIIILTLLITFPTNSHHKITMLNVGQGDSILYEGGKNQNVLIDTSGKVIDDTKQPSYSISKYHILPTLNERGINELEYLILTHPHNDHIGEVEYIISHIKIKHIVIYNKGYSSNTLMLLSKLSHKYNIKLMDVRQVSSFKLGDSSFLFFDSFIPNSRDKNEYSIITMITYQNKKVLLMGDASKNNESLLLKKYNLPEIDILKVGHHGSKTSSSKEFIEMIKPKISLISSGKNNMYHLPNIEVVKRLQRIRSRIYNSQQNGQVTIDLDDNLKVDSNSYGNASGL
;
A
#
# COMPACT_ATOMS: atom_id res chain seq x y z
N MET A 1 27.18 -16.92 -12.79
CA MET A 1 26.07 -15.95 -12.73
C MET A 1 25.16 -16.11 -11.51
N LEU A 2 24.61 -17.32 -11.24
CA LEU A 2 23.74 -17.49 -10.06
C LEU A 2 24.45 -17.14 -8.74
N TYR A 3 25.69 -17.58 -8.52
CA TYR A 3 26.43 -17.22 -7.30
C TYR A 3 26.69 -15.71 -7.20
N VAL A 4 26.95 -15.04 -8.31
CA VAL A 4 27.14 -13.59 -8.37
C VAL A 4 25.86 -12.89 -7.92
N ALA A 5 24.72 -13.25 -8.51
CA ALA A 5 23.43 -12.67 -8.14
C ALA A 5 23.07 -12.94 -6.66
N LEU A 6 23.28 -14.16 -6.18
CA LEU A 6 23.03 -14.50 -4.78
C LEU A 6 23.94 -13.70 -3.82
N SER A 7 25.22 -13.51 -4.16
CA SER A 7 26.12 -12.67 -3.38
C SER A 7 25.65 -11.22 -3.32
N MET A 8 25.20 -10.68 -4.45
CA MET A 8 24.65 -9.31 -4.50
C MET A 8 23.37 -9.18 -3.68
N ILE A 9 22.47 -10.18 -3.73
CA ILE A 9 21.25 -10.22 -2.91
C ILE A 9 21.60 -10.22 -1.42
N VAL A 10 22.61 -10.99 -0.99
CA VAL A 10 23.07 -10.99 0.40
C VAL A 10 23.53 -9.60 0.83
N GLY A 11 24.29 -8.88 -0.01
CA GLY A 11 24.74 -7.53 0.28
C GLY A 11 23.59 -6.50 0.30
N VAL A 12 22.60 -6.66 -0.56
CA VAL A 12 21.35 -5.84 -0.53
C VAL A 12 20.62 -6.04 0.80
N LEU A 13 20.44 -7.28 1.22
CA LEU A 13 19.73 -7.62 2.46
C LEU A 13 20.49 -7.19 3.72
N TRP A 14 21.81 -6.98 3.65
CA TRP A 14 22.58 -6.43 4.77
C TRP A 14 22.07 -5.07 5.25
N ASN A 15 21.57 -4.27 4.33
CA ASN A 15 21.00 -2.94 4.66
C ASN A 15 19.59 -3.02 5.29
N SER A 16 18.86 -4.11 5.10
CA SER A 16 17.49 -4.28 5.63
C SER A 16 17.44 -5.21 6.85
N SER A 17 18.11 -6.37 6.80
CA SER A 17 18.17 -7.36 7.87
C SER A 17 19.54 -8.02 7.93
N LYS A 18 20.33 -7.65 8.94
CA LYS A 18 21.64 -8.25 9.18
C LYS A 18 21.56 -9.75 9.46
N VAL A 19 20.50 -10.17 10.18
CA VAL A 19 20.26 -11.57 10.55
C VAL A 19 20.00 -12.42 9.30
N LEU A 20 19.07 -12.01 8.45
CA LEU A 20 18.75 -12.71 7.21
C LEU A 20 19.95 -12.74 6.26
N SER A 21 20.67 -11.63 6.12
CA SER A 21 21.87 -11.54 5.31
C SER A 21 22.96 -12.48 5.79
N THR A 22 23.26 -12.52 7.10
CA THR A 22 24.25 -13.42 7.70
C THR A 22 23.88 -14.88 7.48
N PHE A 23 22.61 -15.24 7.68
CA PHE A 23 22.11 -16.59 7.42
C PHE A 23 22.34 -17.00 5.95
N LEU A 24 21.96 -16.15 5.01
CA LEU A 24 22.13 -16.44 3.58
C LEU A 24 23.61 -16.47 3.17
N PHE A 25 24.46 -15.68 3.80
CA PHE A 25 25.90 -15.72 3.58
C PHE A 25 26.51 -17.06 4.02
N ILE A 26 26.15 -17.53 5.20
CA ILE A 26 26.58 -18.85 5.70
C ILE A 26 26.12 -19.97 4.76
N LEU A 27 24.86 -19.89 4.33
CA LEU A 27 24.27 -20.84 3.38
C LEU A 27 25.03 -20.82 2.03
N LEU A 28 25.38 -19.64 1.52
CA LEU A 28 26.16 -19.46 0.29
C LEU A 28 27.54 -20.07 0.42
N LEU A 29 28.24 -19.84 1.54
CA LEU A 29 29.52 -20.44 1.83
C LEU A 29 29.44 -21.97 1.92
N TYR A 30 28.41 -22.51 2.57
CA TYR A 30 28.19 -23.96 2.64
C TYR A 30 27.97 -24.57 1.24
N ILE A 31 27.16 -23.92 0.40
CA ILE A 31 26.90 -24.40 -0.96
C ILE A 31 28.17 -24.33 -1.82
N THR A 32 28.98 -23.29 -1.69
CA THR A 32 30.24 -23.16 -2.44
C THR A 32 31.27 -24.22 -1.99
N TYR A 33 31.35 -24.49 -0.69
CA TYR A 33 32.18 -25.56 -0.13
C TYR A 33 31.76 -26.94 -0.66
N ARG A 34 30.47 -27.30 -0.52
CA ARG A 34 29.93 -28.59 -0.98
C ARG A 34 30.13 -28.85 -2.46
N LYS A 35 30.23 -27.82 -3.28
CA LYS A 35 30.43 -27.93 -4.73
C LYS A 35 31.90 -27.78 -5.15
N ASN A 36 32.84 -27.83 -4.22
CA ASN A 36 34.29 -27.59 -4.45
C ASN A 36 34.55 -26.27 -5.21
N LYS A 37 33.77 -25.24 -4.92
CA LYS A 37 33.84 -23.91 -5.55
C LYS A 37 34.26 -22.82 -4.56
N ILE A 38 35.00 -23.19 -3.52
CA ILE A 38 35.43 -22.27 -2.44
C ILE A 38 36.28 -21.10 -2.97
N VAL A 39 36.92 -21.28 -4.13
CA VAL A 39 37.66 -20.22 -4.84
C VAL A 39 36.81 -19.01 -5.16
N TYR A 40 35.48 -19.17 -5.24
CA TYR A 40 34.58 -18.06 -5.44
C TYR A 40 34.23 -17.29 -4.14
N ALA A 41 34.68 -17.75 -2.96
CA ALA A 41 34.35 -17.09 -1.69
C ALA A 41 34.88 -15.64 -1.61
N PRO A 42 36.12 -15.30 -2.04
CA PRO A 42 36.59 -13.92 -2.06
C PRO A 42 35.80 -13.03 -3.01
N ILE A 43 35.45 -13.56 -4.18
CA ILE A 43 34.60 -12.84 -5.17
C ILE A 43 33.20 -12.59 -4.58
N SER A 44 32.61 -13.58 -3.91
CA SER A 44 31.34 -13.45 -3.24
C SER A 44 31.36 -12.37 -2.15
N LEU A 45 32.42 -12.34 -1.33
CA LEU A 45 32.61 -11.33 -0.29
C LEU A 45 32.72 -9.92 -0.89
N PHE A 46 33.54 -9.78 -1.95
CA PHE A 46 33.63 -8.49 -2.67
C PHE A 46 32.26 -8.02 -3.21
N LEU A 47 31.50 -8.92 -3.84
CA LEU A 47 30.20 -8.60 -4.39
C LEU A 47 29.16 -8.22 -3.31
N ILE A 48 29.22 -8.85 -2.14
CA ILE A 48 28.40 -8.51 -0.97
C ILE A 48 28.71 -7.09 -0.51
N ILE A 49 29.98 -6.78 -0.30
CA ILE A 49 30.41 -5.44 0.13
C ILE A 49 30.07 -4.40 -0.94
N PHE A 50 30.36 -4.68 -2.20
CA PHE A 50 30.07 -3.78 -3.32
C PHE A 50 28.56 -3.47 -3.42
N SER A 51 27.71 -4.50 -3.41
CA SER A 51 26.27 -4.29 -3.58
C SER A 51 25.64 -3.58 -2.38
N SER A 52 26.10 -3.86 -1.15
CA SER A 52 25.67 -3.14 0.05
C SER A 52 26.09 -1.67 -0.02
N TRP A 53 27.36 -1.40 -0.37
CA TRP A 53 27.89 -0.04 -0.52
C TRP A 53 27.17 0.73 -1.64
N TYR A 54 26.99 0.12 -2.81
CA TYR A 54 26.36 0.75 -3.97
C TYR A 54 24.90 1.12 -3.69
N LEU A 55 24.15 0.24 -3.00
CA LEU A 55 22.78 0.52 -2.56
C LEU A 55 22.75 1.66 -1.55
N HIS A 56 23.62 1.61 -0.52
CA HIS A 56 23.71 2.66 0.50
C HIS A 56 24.08 4.02 -0.11
N TYR A 57 25.07 4.05 -1.02
CA TYR A 57 25.45 5.27 -1.73
C TYR A 57 24.27 5.87 -2.50
N SER A 58 23.52 5.03 -3.21
CA SER A 58 22.34 5.48 -3.98
C SER A 58 21.22 6.00 -3.09
N GLN A 59 21.00 5.39 -1.92
CA GLN A 59 20.05 5.89 -0.93
C GLN A 59 20.50 7.23 -0.37
N GLN A 60 21.78 7.39 -0.08
CA GLN A 60 22.33 8.62 0.45
C GLN A 60 22.26 9.77 -0.57
N ALA A 61 22.45 9.47 -1.85
CA ALA A 61 22.28 10.47 -2.92
C ALA A 61 20.84 10.99 -2.97
N ILE A 62 19.83 10.12 -2.87
CA ILE A 62 18.42 10.54 -2.78
C ILE A 62 18.16 11.34 -1.51
N PHE A 63 18.67 10.91 -0.37
CA PHE A 63 18.49 11.62 0.90
C PHE A 63 19.08 13.04 0.85
N ASN A 64 20.29 13.17 0.31
CA ASN A 64 20.94 14.48 0.12
C ASN A 64 20.14 15.37 -0.84
N TYR A 65 19.58 14.78 -1.91
CA TYR A 65 18.73 15.50 -2.85
C TYR A 65 17.42 15.98 -2.20
N ILE A 66 16.78 15.16 -1.38
CA ILE A 66 15.58 15.54 -0.63
C ILE A 66 15.88 16.69 0.34
N ASN A 67 16.98 16.61 1.09
CA ASN A 67 17.40 17.68 2.00
C ASN A 67 17.72 18.99 1.25
N TYR A 68 18.33 18.90 0.07
CA TYR A 68 18.56 20.07 -0.79
C TYR A 68 17.22 20.72 -1.21
N ILE A 69 16.24 19.89 -1.62
CA ILE A 69 14.89 20.33 -2.00
C ILE A 69 14.16 20.98 -0.82
N GLU A 70 14.26 20.43 0.38
CA GLU A 70 13.63 21.00 1.59
C GLU A 70 14.19 22.38 1.93
N ARG A 71 15.50 22.57 1.76
CA ARG A 71 16.16 23.86 1.98
C ARG A 71 15.83 24.90 0.89
N ASN A 72 15.65 24.45 -0.36
CA ASN A 72 15.36 25.29 -1.53
C ASN A 72 13.93 25.03 -2.02
N SER A 73 12.94 25.21 -1.14
CA SER A 73 11.57 24.75 -1.41
C SER A 73 10.83 25.53 -2.50
N GLN A 74 11.21 26.78 -2.79
CA GLN A 74 10.53 27.61 -3.80
C GLN A 74 11.25 27.53 -5.15
N PHE A 75 10.47 27.47 -6.24
CA PHE A 75 11.00 27.53 -7.60
C PHE A 75 10.10 28.36 -8.53
N ASN A 76 10.74 28.95 -9.54
CA ASN A 76 10.08 29.66 -10.62
C ASN A 76 10.90 29.40 -11.90
N GLU A 77 10.59 28.29 -12.58
CA GLU A 77 11.41 27.78 -13.67
C GLU A 77 10.51 27.25 -14.81
N ARG A 78 11.11 27.05 -15.98
CA ARG A 78 10.43 26.33 -17.07
C ARG A 78 10.40 24.84 -16.80
N ALA A 79 9.21 24.24 -16.87
CA ALA A 79 9.01 22.82 -16.71
C ALA A 79 8.05 22.30 -17.78
N GLN A 80 8.26 21.06 -18.21
CA GLN A 80 7.34 20.38 -19.11
C GLN A 80 6.18 19.81 -18.30
N VAL A 81 4.96 20.29 -18.54
CA VAL A 81 3.75 19.71 -17.98
C VAL A 81 3.42 18.44 -18.78
N ILE A 82 3.70 17.27 -18.21
CA ILE A 82 3.48 15.99 -18.90
C ILE A 82 2.00 15.67 -18.93
N GLN A 83 1.31 15.87 -17.82
CA GLN A 83 -0.10 15.56 -17.64
C GLN A 83 -0.73 16.54 -16.66
N ILE A 84 -1.96 16.96 -16.93
CA ILE A 84 -2.76 17.79 -16.02
C ILE A 84 -4.22 17.37 -16.08
N GLN A 85 -4.85 17.17 -14.94
CA GLN A 85 -6.24 16.77 -14.79
C GLN A 85 -6.94 17.66 -13.77
N ARG A 86 -8.20 17.98 -14.01
CA ARG A 86 -9.05 18.70 -13.07
C ARG A 86 -9.60 17.72 -12.04
N GLN A 87 -9.45 18.02 -10.75
CA GLN A 87 -9.91 17.18 -9.64
C GLN A 87 -11.08 17.80 -8.85
N GLY A 88 -11.52 18.99 -9.17
CA GLY A 88 -12.60 19.74 -8.51
C GLY A 88 -12.87 21.06 -9.23
N SER A 89 -13.65 21.96 -8.61
CA SER A 89 -13.92 23.28 -9.20
C SER A 89 -12.61 24.06 -9.46
N ASP A 90 -11.68 24.03 -8.51
CA ASP A 90 -10.51 24.92 -8.47
C ASP A 90 -9.20 24.17 -8.25
N THR A 91 -9.20 22.83 -8.33
CA THR A 91 -8.02 22.01 -8.07
C THR A 91 -7.62 21.18 -9.28
N TYR A 92 -6.33 21.20 -9.56
CA TYR A 92 -5.70 20.42 -10.63
C TYR A 92 -4.61 19.54 -10.05
N LYS A 93 -4.44 18.36 -10.58
CA LYS A 93 -3.33 17.47 -10.30
C LYS A 93 -2.68 17.03 -11.61
N GLY A 94 -1.41 16.69 -11.55
CA GLY A 94 -0.71 16.24 -12.75
C GLY A 94 0.72 15.84 -12.46
N ARG A 95 1.48 15.75 -13.53
CA ARG A 95 2.91 15.50 -13.52
C ARG A 95 3.62 16.53 -14.35
N LEU A 96 4.74 16.99 -13.86
CA LEU A 96 5.63 17.85 -14.64
C LEU A 96 7.07 17.35 -14.55
N SER A 97 7.82 17.58 -15.62
CA SER A 97 9.26 17.35 -15.64
C SER A 97 9.98 18.68 -15.36
N LEU A 98 10.75 18.69 -14.28
CA LEU A 98 11.61 19.79 -13.89
C LEU A 98 13.04 19.27 -13.78
N LYS A 99 13.99 19.85 -14.50
CA LYS A 99 15.41 19.42 -14.53
C LYS A 99 15.61 17.94 -14.85
N ASN A 100 14.80 17.38 -15.77
CA ASN A 100 14.77 15.98 -16.20
C ASN A 100 14.19 14.99 -15.18
N GLU A 101 13.71 15.46 -14.03
CA GLU A 101 13.02 14.65 -13.04
C GLU A 101 11.50 14.86 -13.16
N ILE A 102 10.72 13.80 -12.93
CA ILE A 102 9.25 13.85 -13.03
C ILE A 102 8.65 13.89 -11.63
N TYR A 103 7.92 14.97 -11.36
CA TYR A 103 7.26 15.18 -10.10
C TYR A 103 5.73 15.19 -10.25
N PRO A 104 4.99 14.56 -9.34
CA PRO A 104 3.57 14.82 -9.20
C PRO A 104 3.35 16.22 -8.66
N PHE A 105 2.34 16.93 -9.16
CA PHE A 105 1.99 18.25 -8.66
C PHE A 105 0.51 18.40 -8.34
N PHE A 106 0.22 19.37 -7.46
CA PHE A 106 -1.11 19.88 -7.17
C PHE A 106 -1.10 21.40 -7.38
N LEU A 107 -2.14 21.90 -8.05
CA LEU A 107 -2.37 23.32 -8.28
C LEU A 107 -3.79 23.67 -7.82
N THR A 108 -3.93 24.69 -7.00
CA THR A 108 -5.23 25.27 -6.65
C THR A 108 -5.31 26.63 -7.31
N ASP A 109 -6.16 26.77 -8.33
CA ASP A 109 -6.35 28.03 -9.06
C ASP A 109 -7.82 28.13 -9.49
N LYS A 110 -8.43 29.27 -9.22
CA LYS A 110 -9.83 29.58 -9.62
C LYS A 110 -9.98 29.79 -11.13
N LYS A 111 -8.89 29.90 -11.87
CA LYS A 111 -8.91 30.08 -13.32
C LYS A 111 -9.24 28.76 -14.00
N ASN A 112 -10.25 28.77 -14.87
CA ASN A 112 -10.51 27.64 -15.76
C ASN A 112 -9.41 27.60 -16.82
N PHE A 113 -8.49 26.66 -16.68
CA PHE A 113 -7.45 26.43 -17.68
C PHE A 113 -8.00 25.59 -18.85
N ASP A 114 -7.65 26.00 -20.07
CA ASP A 114 -7.74 25.13 -21.22
C ASP A 114 -6.59 24.11 -21.13
N LEU A 115 -6.91 22.92 -20.61
CA LEU A 115 -5.93 21.87 -20.32
C LEU A 115 -5.15 21.47 -21.58
N LYS A 116 -5.78 21.51 -22.76
CA LYS A 116 -5.15 21.22 -24.06
C LYS A 116 -4.02 22.20 -24.41
N LYS A 117 -4.05 23.42 -23.88
CA LYS A 117 -3.00 24.42 -24.07
C LYS A 117 -1.82 24.28 -23.13
N ILE A 118 -1.90 23.43 -22.12
CA ILE A 118 -0.89 23.26 -21.07
C ILE A 118 -0.22 21.88 -21.18
N GLU A 119 -1.00 20.86 -21.46
CA GLU A 119 -0.55 19.47 -21.48
C GLU A 119 0.50 19.24 -22.57
N SER A 120 1.55 18.49 -22.21
CA SER A 120 2.73 18.19 -23.05
C SER A 120 3.55 19.41 -23.49
N ARG A 121 3.36 20.59 -22.87
CA ARG A 121 4.07 21.83 -23.20
C ARG A 121 5.05 22.26 -22.12
N ASN A 122 6.06 23.03 -22.53
CA ASN A 122 7.01 23.67 -21.64
C ASN A 122 6.45 25.02 -21.17
N CYS A 123 6.00 25.08 -19.93
CA CYS A 123 5.41 26.26 -19.31
C CYS A 123 6.32 26.83 -18.21
N ILE A 124 6.24 28.12 -17.93
CA ILE A 124 6.80 28.70 -16.71
C ILE A 124 5.87 28.33 -15.55
N VAL A 125 6.42 27.65 -14.57
CA VAL A 125 5.71 27.20 -13.38
C VAL A 125 6.34 27.77 -12.12
N LYS A 126 5.49 28.29 -11.22
CA LYS A 126 5.91 28.76 -9.91
C LYS A 126 5.29 27.87 -8.84
N GLY A 127 6.09 27.43 -7.89
CA GLY A 127 5.59 26.56 -6.85
C GLY A 127 6.59 26.29 -5.74
N GLN A 128 6.21 25.34 -4.90
CA GLN A 128 7.04 24.86 -3.81
C GLN A 128 7.14 23.35 -3.84
N PHE A 129 8.31 22.84 -3.55
CA PHE A 129 8.48 21.44 -3.24
C PHE A 129 7.86 21.13 -1.88
N LYS A 130 7.12 20.02 -1.80
CA LYS A 130 6.65 19.43 -0.55
C LYS A 130 7.17 18.02 -0.46
N VAL A 131 7.88 17.74 0.61
CA VAL A 131 8.30 16.38 0.94
C VAL A 131 7.24 15.79 1.89
N ASN A 132 6.65 14.66 1.51
CA ASN A 132 5.70 13.95 2.35
C ASN A 132 6.44 13.18 3.45
N GLU A 133 5.68 12.71 4.46
CA GLU A 133 6.18 11.88 5.57
C GLU A 133 6.97 10.65 5.09
N ASN A 134 6.57 10.09 3.96
CA ASN A 134 7.24 8.95 3.30
C ASN A 134 8.39 9.39 2.37
N LYS A 135 8.92 10.62 2.54
CA LYS A 135 10.01 11.18 1.74
C LYS A 135 9.72 11.27 0.23
N PHE A 136 8.46 11.16 -0.21
CA PHE A 136 8.09 11.44 -1.58
C PHE A 136 8.03 12.94 -1.83
N VAL A 137 8.72 13.40 -2.87
CA VAL A 137 8.70 14.79 -3.31
C VAL A 137 7.47 15.03 -4.18
N THR A 138 6.66 15.99 -3.78
CA THR A 138 5.51 16.48 -4.54
C THR A 138 5.64 17.98 -4.74
N LEU A 139 5.01 18.53 -5.77
CA LEU A 139 5.03 19.97 -6.03
C LEU A 139 3.67 20.57 -5.69
N LYS A 140 3.67 21.62 -4.88
CA LYS A 140 2.50 22.49 -4.74
C LYS A 140 2.71 23.69 -5.63
N LEU A 141 2.08 23.69 -6.81
CA LEU A 141 2.15 24.83 -7.72
C LEU A 141 1.28 25.97 -7.20
N GLN A 142 1.81 27.18 -7.33
CA GLN A 142 1.10 28.43 -7.07
C GLN A 142 0.46 28.96 -8.35
N SER A 143 1.14 28.82 -9.49
CA SER A 143 0.62 29.23 -10.79
C SER A 143 1.32 28.52 -11.94
N ILE A 144 0.58 28.40 -13.06
CA ILE A 144 1.11 28.04 -14.39
C ILE A 144 0.81 29.21 -15.32
N VAL A 145 1.85 29.74 -15.96
CA VAL A 145 1.70 30.87 -16.90
C VAL A 145 1.37 30.30 -18.29
N VAL A 146 0.07 30.21 -18.61
CA VAL A 146 -0.41 29.59 -19.85
C VAL A 146 0.16 30.25 -21.12
N GLN A 147 0.33 31.58 -21.12
CA GLN A 147 0.91 32.33 -22.23
C GLN A 147 2.38 32.00 -22.49
N SER A 148 3.08 31.41 -21.50
CA SER A 148 4.47 30.97 -21.65
C SER A 148 4.62 29.55 -22.16
N CYS A 149 3.52 28.82 -22.36
CA CYS A 149 3.53 27.42 -22.77
C CYS A 149 3.92 27.27 -24.23
N LEU A 150 5.12 26.80 -24.48
CA LEU A 150 5.67 26.54 -25.82
C LEU A 150 5.61 25.04 -26.08
N GLU A 151 5.46 24.65 -27.36
CA GLU A 151 5.58 23.25 -27.73
C GLU A 151 6.95 22.70 -27.33
N SER A 152 6.97 21.56 -26.70
CA SER A 152 8.20 20.90 -26.32
C SER A 152 8.88 20.31 -27.55
N ASN A 153 10.03 20.83 -27.93
CA ASN A 153 10.88 20.22 -28.98
C ASN A 153 11.37 18.81 -28.59
N ARG A 154 11.24 18.41 -27.32
CA ARG A 154 11.60 17.10 -26.78
C ARG A 154 10.38 16.23 -26.43
N SER A 155 9.20 16.46 -27.05
CA SER A 155 8.11 15.52 -26.87
C SER A 155 8.55 14.16 -27.41
N ASN A 156 8.73 13.20 -26.51
CA ASN A 156 9.11 11.84 -26.84
C ASN A 156 8.06 11.30 -27.82
N LEU A 157 8.51 10.87 -29.02
CA LEU A 157 7.64 10.31 -30.06
C LEU A 157 6.70 9.23 -29.51
N ILE A 158 7.18 8.46 -28.53
CA ILE A 158 6.41 7.42 -27.87
C ILE A 158 5.26 8.02 -27.05
N GLU A 159 5.48 9.13 -26.36
CA GLU A 159 4.42 9.78 -25.57
C GLU A 159 3.34 10.41 -26.48
N LYS A 160 3.77 11.06 -27.56
CA LYS A 160 2.82 11.55 -28.58
C LYS A 160 2.01 10.40 -29.18
N HIS A 161 2.65 9.28 -29.47
CA HIS A 161 1.98 8.11 -29.99
C HIS A 161 0.99 7.51 -28.97
N LYS A 162 1.36 7.43 -27.68
CA LYS A 162 0.44 6.98 -26.63
C LYS A 162 -0.80 7.86 -26.55
N GLN A 163 -0.62 9.17 -26.56
CA GLN A 163 -1.75 10.12 -26.55
C GLN A 163 -2.62 10.01 -27.80
N PHE A 164 -2.01 9.88 -28.97
CA PHE A 164 -2.73 9.69 -30.23
C PHE A 164 -3.63 8.45 -30.16
N ILE A 165 -3.08 7.30 -29.76
CA ILE A 165 -3.84 6.05 -29.67
C ILE A 165 -4.87 6.11 -28.54
N MET A 166 -4.52 6.70 -27.41
CA MET A 166 -5.45 6.87 -26.29
C MET A 166 -6.70 7.64 -26.74
N ASN A 167 -6.53 8.77 -27.42
CA ASN A 167 -7.64 9.54 -27.95
C ASN A 167 -8.51 8.70 -28.90
N ARG A 168 -7.90 7.96 -29.83
CA ARG A 168 -8.63 7.11 -30.77
C ARG A 168 -9.39 5.97 -30.07
N ILE A 169 -8.83 5.39 -29.01
CA ILE A 169 -9.52 4.37 -28.21
C ILE A 169 -10.70 4.98 -27.44
N TYR A 170 -10.55 6.18 -26.88
CA TYR A 170 -11.65 6.88 -26.22
C TYR A 170 -12.75 7.29 -27.23
N ASP A 171 -12.36 7.76 -28.41
CA ASP A 171 -13.30 8.16 -29.47
C ASP A 171 -14.00 6.97 -30.14
N SER A 172 -13.55 5.73 -29.91
CA SER A 172 -14.14 4.52 -30.50
C SER A 172 -15.51 4.16 -29.93
N GLY A 173 -15.89 4.72 -28.77
CA GLY A 173 -17.18 4.48 -28.11
C GLY A 173 -17.24 3.17 -27.29
N ILE A 174 -16.11 2.52 -27.00
CA ILE A 174 -16.07 1.37 -26.08
C ILE A 174 -16.30 1.80 -24.64
N LYS A 175 -16.83 0.88 -23.82
CA LYS A 175 -17.15 1.17 -22.41
C LYS A 175 -15.93 1.26 -21.48
N PHE A 176 -14.82 0.57 -21.82
CA PHE A 176 -13.67 0.39 -20.94
C PHE A 176 -12.33 0.78 -21.58
N PRO A 177 -12.19 2.00 -22.12
CA PRO A 177 -10.97 2.44 -22.81
C PRO A 177 -9.75 2.46 -21.88
N ASP A 178 -9.94 2.86 -20.62
CA ASP A 178 -8.94 2.89 -19.56
C ASP A 178 -8.31 1.52 -19.29
N ARG A 179 -9.10 0.45 -19.32
CA ARG A 179 -8.62 -0.92 -19.08
C ARG A 179 -7.80 -1.46 -20.24
N ILE A 180 -8.18 -1.17 -21.47
CA ILE A 180 -7.37 -1.53 -22.65
C ILE A 180 -6.01 -0.84 -22.57
N MET A 181 -6.00 0.46 -22.30
CA MET A 181 -4.76 1.21 -22.15
C MET A 181 -3.89 0.66 -21.03
N ALA A 182 -4.47 0.29 -19.88
CA ALA A 182 -3.74 -0.33 -18.78
C ALA A 182 -3.11 -1.67 -19.19
N LEU A 183 -3.83 -2.53 -19.90
CA LEU A 183 -3.30 -3.83 -20.34
C LEU A 183 -2.14 -3.67 -21.34
N ILE A 184 -2.15 -2.64 -22.17
CA ILE A 184 -1.12 -2.40 -23.18
C ILE A 184 0.08 -1.66 -22.60
N THR A 185 -0.15 -0.62 -21.79
CA THR A 185 0.92 0.26 -21.29
C THR A 185 1.38 -0.09 -19.87
N GLY A 186 0.57 -0.82 -19.10
CA GLY A 186 0.76 -1.03 -17.66
C GLY A 186 0.39 0.20 -16.81
N ASP A 187 -0.09 1.29 -17.41
CA ASP A 187 -0.48 2.50 -16.69
C ASP A 187 -1.94 2.39 -16.20
N VAL A 188 -2.10 2.18 -14.91
CA VAL A 188 -3.40 2.00 -14.24
C VAL A 188 -3.99 3.30 -13.69
N LYS A 189 -3.44 4.48 -14.04
CA LYS A 189 -3.82 5.75 -13.40
C LYS A 189 -5.25 6.16 -13.71
N GLU A 190 -5.67 5.97 -14.96
CA GLU A 190 -7.01 6.33 -15.44
C GLU A 190 -8.10 5.35 -14.96
N ILE A 191 -7.70 4.17 -14.48
CA ILE A 191 -8.64 3.17 -13.96
C ILE A 191 -9.28 3.69 -12.66
N ASN A 192 -10.61 3.51 -12.56
CA ASN A 192 -11.38 3.87 -11.39
C ASN A 192 -10.83 3.21 -10.11
N GLU A 193 -10.69 3.99 -9.03
CA GLU A 193 -10.16 3.50 -7.75
C GLU A 193 -10.99 2.34 -7.16
N GLN A 194 -12.32 2.39 -7.28
CA GLN A 194 -13.18 1.31 -6.82
C GLN A 194 -12.88 -0.01 -7.55
N PHE A 195 -12.63 0.04 -8.85
CA PHE A 195 -12.23 -1.14 -9.61
C PHE A 195 -10.84 -1.64 -9.18
N LYS A 196 -9.88 -0.73 -8.96
CA LYS A 196 -8.55 -1.10 -8.44
C LYS A 196 -8.63 -1.79 -7.08
N GLU A 197 -9.49 -1.31 -6.20
CA GLU A 197 -9.69 -1.93 -4.88
C GLU A 197 -10.28 -3.33 -5.00
N ARG A 198 -11.30 -3.52 -5.83
CA ARG A 198 -11.92 -4.83 -6.07
C ARG A 198 -10.93 -5.86 -6.64
N VAL A 199 -10.10 -5.47 -7.62
CA VAL A 199 -9.10 -6.39 -8.19
C VAL A 199 -7.95 -6.67 -7.21
N LYS A 200 -7.62 -5.71 -6.31
CA LYS A 200 -6.67 -5.93 -5.21
C LYS A 200 -7.23 -6.91 -4.19
N GLU A 201 -8.50 -6.74 -3.82
CA GLU A 201 -9.19 -7.57 -2.84
C GLU A 201 -9.18 -9.06 -3.21
N ILE A 202 -9.32 -9.39 -4.49
CA ILE A 202 -9.28 -10.78 -4.96
C ILE A 202 -7.90 -11.24 -5.47
N GLY A 203 -6.85 -10.40 -5.36
CA GLY A 203 -5.46 -10.77 -5.65
C GLY A 203 -5.06 -10.79 -7.13
N ILE A 204 -5.82 -10.17 -8.01
CA ILE A 204 -5.53 -10.15 -9.46
C ILE A 204 -4.97 -8.79 -9.96
N TYR A 205 -4.68 -7.86 -9.07
CA TYR A 205 -4.17 -6.53 -9.46
C TYR A 205 -2.91 -6.60 -10.35
N HIS A 206 -2.06 -7.60 -10.14
CA HIS A 206 -0.85 -7.80 -10.93
C HIS A 206 -1.12 -8.16 -12.40
N LEU A 207 -2.35 -8.56 -12.76
CA LEU A 207 -2.76 -8.84 -14.16
C LEU A 207 -3.02 -7.56 -14.95
N LEU A 208 -3.27 -6.43 -14.28
CA LEU A 208 -3.36 -5.11 -14.90
C LEU A 208 -1.96 -4.55 -15.24
N ALA A 209 -0.93 -4.99 -14.53
CA ALA A 209 0.45 -4.63 -14.82
C ALA A 209 1.02 -5.52 -15.93
N VAL A 210 1.93 -4.97 -16.73
CA VAL A 210 2.59 -5.75 -17.78
C VAL A 210 3.44 -6.85 -17.15
N SER A 211 3.19 -8.09 -17.54
CA SER A 211 3.82 -9.30 -17.00
C SER A 211 4.60 -10.07 -18.07
N GLY A 212 5.31 -11.12 -17.63
CA GLY A 212 6.02 -12.02 -18.56
C GLY A 212 5.12 -12.69 -19.59
N SER A 213 3.85 -12.96 -19.27
CA SER A 213 2.87 -13.51 -20.23
C SER A 213 2.54 -12.53 -21.36
N HIS A 214 2.45 -11.25 -21.04
CA HIS A 214 2.26 -10.19 -22.05
C HIS A 214 3.44 -10.14 -23.03
N ILE A 215 4.69 -10.20 -22.51
CA ILE A 215 5.89 -10.24 -23.36
C ILE A 215 5.90 -11.51 -24.23
N ALA A 216 5.56 -12.67 -23.66
CA ALA A 216 5.47 -13.92 -24.42
C ALA A 216 4.41 -13.86 -25.54
N ALA A 217 3.26 -13.25 -25.29
CA ALA A 217 2.21 -13.05 -26.29
C ALA A 217 2.67 -12.11 -27.41
N ILE A 218 3.33 -10.99 -27.07
CA ILE A 218 3.89 -10.06 -28.08
C ILE A 218 4.93 -10.78 -28.95
N VAL A 219 5.85 -11.52 -28.34
CA VAL A 219 6.84 -12.31 -29.06
C VAL A 219 6.16 -13.32 -29.99
N PHE A 220 5.14 -14.02 -29.51
CA PHE A 220 4.39 -14.98 -30.33
C PHE A 220 3.73 -14.29 -31.54
N LEU A 221 3.09 -13.16 -31.33
CA LEU A 221 2.40 -12.37 -32.38
C LEU A 221 3.36 -11.80 -33.42
N ILE A 222 4.62 -11.55 -33.07
CA ILE A 222 5.64 -11.08 -34.00
C ILE A 222 6.34 -12.26 -34.69
N TYR A 223 6.82 -13.21 -33.89
CA TYR A 223 7.70 -14.29 -34.37
C TYR A 223 6.99 -15.24 -35.31
N GLN A 224 5.74 -15.64 -35.01
CA GLN A 224 5.03 -16.63 -35.83
C GLN A 224 4.66 -16.11 -37.23
N PRO A 225 4.09 -14.90 -37.44
CA PRO A 225 3.83 -14.39 -38.75
C PRO A 225 5.13 -14.18 -39.59
N LEU A 226 6.16 -13.59 -38.97
CA LEU A 226 7.44 -13.35 -39.67
C LEU A 226 8.10 -14.67 -40.08
N LYS A 227 7.96 -15.71 -39.27
CA LYS A 227 8.44 -17.07 -39.63
C LYS A 227 7.65 -17.64 -40.84
N ARG A 228 6.33 -17.41 -40.91
CA ARG A 228 5.49 -17.85 -42.05
C ARG A 228 5.85 -17.11 -43.34
N LEU A 229 6.37 -15.89 -43.26
CA LEU A 229 6.89 -15.14 -44.40
C LEU A 229 8.27 -15.59 -44.84
N ASN A 230 8.80 -16.69 -44.28
CA ASN A 230 10.11 -17.29 -44.59
C ASN A 230 11.30 -16.30 -44.46
N LEU A 231 11.18 -15.30 -43.56
CA LEU A 231 12.29 -14.37 -43.29
C LEU A 231 13.46 -15.09 -42.57
N PRO A 232 14.70 -14.66 -42.85
CA PRO A 232 15.88 -15.18 -42.15
C PRO A 232 15.75 -15.03 -40.62
N LEU A 233 16.17 -16.04 -39.85
CA LEU A 233 16.03 -16.10 -38.39
C LEU A 233 16.68 -14.90 -37.71
N PHE A 234 17.81 -14.39 -38.19
CA PHE A 234 18.48 -13.22 -37.63
C PHE A 234 17.65 -11.95 -37.79
N VAL A 235 16.92 -11.80 -38.92
CA VAL A 235 16.02 -10.68 -39.15
C VAL A 235 14.81 -10.72 -38.18
N ILE A 236 14.20 -11.92 -38.06
CA ILE A 236 13.08 -12.12 -37.12
C ILE A 236 13.52 -11.78 -35.68
N LYS A 237 14.69 -12.27 -35.25
CA LYS A 237 15.24 -11.97 -33.93
C LYS A 237 15.52 -10.48 -33.75
N GLY A 238 16.12 -9.83 -34.76
CA GLY A 238 16.41 -8.39 -34.76
C GLY A 238 15.14 -7.55 -34.62
N ILE A 239 14.14 -7.81 -35.44
CA ILE A 239 12.83 -7.13 -35.37
C ILE A 239 12.19 -7.33 -33.99
N THR A 240 12.19 -8.57 -33.48
CA THR A 240 11.63 -8.87 -32.17
C THR A 240 12.32 -8.08 -31.05
N ILE A 241 13.65 -8.01 -31.05
CA ILE A 241 14.42 -7.25 -30.04
C ILE A 241 14.11 -5.76 -30.13
N ILE A 242 14.05 -5.19 -31.34
CA ILE A 242 13.71 -3.77 -31.54
C ILE A 242 12.33 -3.47 -30.98
N VAL A 243 11.32 -4.28 -31.32
CA VAL A 243 9.95 -4.08 -30.85
C VAL A 243 9.88 -4.21 -29.33
N LEU A 244 10.57 -5.19 -28.74
CA LEU A 244 10.60 -5.34 -27.27
C LEU A 244 11.28 -4.16 -26.58
N THR A 245 12.34 -3.60 -27.16
CA THR A 245 13.01 -2.40 -26.63
C THR A 245 12.09 -1.16 -26.69
N LEU A 246 11.38 -0.97 -27.79
CA LEU A 246 10.37 0.09 -27.91
C LEU A 246 9.21 -0.15 -26.91
N TYR A 247 8.80 -1.39 -26.73
CA TYR A 247 7.75 -1.73 -25.76
C TYR A 247 8.19 -1.51 -24.31
N ALA A 248 9.48 -1.69 -23.96
CA ALA A 248 10.00 -1.31 -22.66
C ALA A 248 9.81 0.18 -22.35
N GLN A 249 10.04 1.05 -23.35
CA GLN A 249 9.76 2.48 -23.23
C GLN A 249 8.24 2.75 -23.13
N TYR A 250 7.45 2.00 -23.91
CA TYR A 250 5.99 2.11 -23.92
C TYR A 250 5.36 1.78 -22.53
N THR A 251 5.97 0.84 -21.79
CA THR A 251 5.57 0.47 -20.43
C THR A 251 6.27 1.29 -19.32
N ASN A 252 6.92 2.41 -19.67
CA ASN A 252 7.71 3.22 -18.73
C ASN A 252 8.72 2.41 -17.92
N TYR A 253 9.34 1.43 -18.55
CA TYR A 253 10.35 0.53 -17.95
C TYR A 253 9.85 -0.20 -16.70
N ALA A 254 8.56 -0.60 -16.66
CA ALA A 254 8.02 -1.37 -15.55
C ALA A 254 8.93 -2.60 -15.24
N PRO A 255 9.35 -2.80 -13.96
CA PRO A 255 10.38 -3.80 -13.64
C PRO A 255 10.04 -5.23 -14.08
N SER A 256 8.77 -5.63 -14.00
CA SER A 256 8.30 -6.94 -14.47
C SER A 256 8.43 -7.12 -15.98
N ALA A 257 8.12 -6.06 -16.76
CA ALA A 257 8.29 -6.05 -18.20
C ALA A 257 9.77 -6.06 -18.59
N VAL A 258 10.59 -5.19 -18.00
CA VAL A 258 12.04 -5.10 -18.26
C VAL A 258 12.73 -6.43 -17.99
N ARG A 259 12.44 -7.09 -16.86
CA ARG A 259 12.96 -8.44 -16.57
C ARG A 259 12.64 -9.42 -17.70
N ALA A 260 11.35 -9.48 -18.10
CA ALA A 260 10.91 -10.43 -19.13
C ALA A 260 11.54 -10.12 -20.51
N ILE A 261 11.68 -8.84 -20.85
CA ILE A 261 12.35 -8.38 -22.07
C ILE A 261 13.82 -8.75 -22.06
N ILE A 262 14.56 -8.47 -20.99
CA ILE A 262 15.99 -8.85 -20.87
C ILE A 262 16.14 -10.35 -21.04
N MET A 263 15.35 -11.16 -20.31
CA MET A 263 15.44 -12.61 -20.42
C MET A 263 15.12 -13.12 -21.83
N THR A 264 14.08 -12.58 -22.47
CA THR A 264 13.70 -12.94 -23.83
C THR A 264 14.80 -12.54 -24.84
N THR A 265 15.34 -11.33 -24.71
CA THR A 265 16.44 -10.85 -25.56
C THR A 265 17.67 -11.75 -25.42
N LEU A 266 18.02 -12.13 -24.20
CA LEU A 266 19.13 -13.07 -23.97
C LEU A 266 18.88 -14.44 -24.64
N VAL A 267 17.66 -14.98 -24.54
CA VAL A 267 17.27 -16.22 -25.23
C VAL A 267 17.39 -16.10 -26.75
N LEU A 268 16.97 -14.98 -27.31
CA LEU A 268 17.06 -14.72 -28.75
C LEU A 268 18.51 -14.55 -29.24
N LEU A 269 19.39 -13.95 -28.43
CA LEU A 269 20.80 -13.74 -28.76
C LEU A 269 21.66 -14.98 -28.60
N ILE A 270 21.33 -15.83 -27.61
CA ILE A 270 22.11 -17.04 -27.33
C ILE A 270 21.95 -18.04 -28.48
N THR A 271 23.06 -18.55 -28.96
CA THR A 271 23.08 -19.57 -29.99
C THR A 271 22.68 -20.94 -29.40
N LYS A 272 22.17 -21.84 -30.26
CA LYS A 272 21.78 -23.22 -29.84
C LYS A 272 22.92 -24.02 -29.20
N GLN A 273 24.19 -23.64 -29.41
CA GLN A 273 25.36 -24.30 -28.88
C GLN A 273 25.55 -24.04 -27.36
N ILE A 274 25.03 -22.92 -26.83
CA ILE A 274 25.19 -22.54 -25.43
C ILE A 274 23.91 -22.92 -24.65
N LYS A 275 23.99 -24.03 -23.88
CA LYS A 275 22.88 -24.46 -23.02
C LYS A 275 22.87 -23.68 -21.71
N ILE A 276 22.07 -22.59 -21.64
CA ILE A 276 21.87 -21.79 -20.42
C ILE A 276 20.55 -22.18 -19.77
N LYS A 277 20.59 -22.44 -18.46
CA LYS A 277 19.38 -22.72 -17.66
C LYS A 277 18.59 -21.43 -17.41
N GLY A 278 17.27 -21.47 -17.37
CA GLY A 278 16.40 -20.31 -17.12
C GLY A 278 16.76 -19.54 -15.85
N ILE A 279 17.18 -20.24 -14.78
CA ILE A 279 17.65 -19.62 -13.54
C ILE A 279 18.93 -18.78 -13.71
N GLN A 280 19.78 -19.11 -14.67
CA GLN A 280 20.98 -18.30 -14.98
C GLN A 280 20.60 -17.03 -15.76
N LEU A 281 19.59 -17.11 -16.62
CA LEU A 281 19.04 -15.95 -17.33
C LEU A 281 18.36 -14.97 -16.35
N LEU A 282 17.63 -15.52 -15.37
CA LEU A 282 17.04 -14.72 -14.30
C LEU A 282 18.11 -14.01 -13.48
N ALA A 283 19.19 -14.71 -13.11
CA ALA A 283 20.34 -14.13 -12.40
C ALA A 283 21.00 -13.00 -13.21
N PHE A 284 21.14 -13.19 -14.53
CA PHE A 284 21.70 -12.17 -15.42
C PHE A 284 20.80 -10.92 -15.48
N ALA A 285 19.48 -11.13 -15.60
CA ALA A 285 18.52 -10.02 -15.59
C ALA A 285 18.56 -9.25 -14.27
N PHE A 286 18.68 -9.94 -13.12
CA PHE A 286 18.86 -9.31 -11.81
C PHE A 286 20.10 -8.41 -11.78
N ILE A 287 21.25 -8.94 -12.20
CA ILE A 287 22.53 -8.21 -12.20
C ILE A 287 22.43 -6.95 -13.07
N ILE A 288 21.90 -7.06 -14.29
CA ILE A 288 21.75 -5.92 -15.19
C ILE A 288 20.84 -4.85 -14.56
N MET A 289 19.65 -5.24 -14.07
CA MET A 289 18.70 -4.29 -13.50
C MET A 289 19.25 -3.62 -12.25
N PHE A 290 19.95 -4.35 -11.39
CA PHE A 290 20.58 -3.81 -10.18
C PHE A 290 21.72 -2.83 -10.51
N ILE A 291 22.56 -3.12 -11.51
CA ILE A 291 23.65 -2.22 -11.92
C ILE A 291 23.07 -0.93 -12.52
N LEU A 292 22.00 -1.03 -13.31
CA LEU A 292 21.35 0.15 -13.91
C LEU A 292 20.65 1.02 -12.87
N ASN A 293 19.97 0.39 -11.91
CA ASN A 293 19.29 1.09 -10.82
C ASN A 293 19.25 0.20 -9.58
N PRO A 294 20.14 0.41 -8.58
CA PRO A 294 20.17 -0.43 -7.38
C PRO A 294 18.90 -0.30 -6.52
N LEU A 295 18.17 0.79 -6.62
CA LEU A 295 16.95 1.01 -5.86
C LEU A 295 15.76 0.19 -6.36
N VAL A 296 15.87 -0.44 -7.53
CA VAL A 296 14.84 -1.34 -8.07
C VAL A 296 14.51 -2.50 -7.13
N VAL A 297 15.42 -2.87 -6.23
CA VAL A 297 15.20 -3.94 -5.24
C VAL A 297 14.12 -3.61 -4.22
N TYR A 298 13.80 -2.32 -4.03
CA TYR A 298 12.70 -1.86 -3.18
C TYR A 298 11.36 -1.80 -3.92
N ASP A 299 11.36 -1.93 -5.25
CA ASP A 299 10.12 -2.01 -6.02
C ASP A 299 9.42 -3.35 -5.77
N ILE A 300 8.20 -3.28 -5.26
CA ILE A 300 7.41 -4.46 -4.88
C ILE A 300 7.11 -5.35 -6.10
N GLY A 301 6.86 -4.74 -7.26
CA GLY A 301 6.65 -5.46 -8.52
C GLY A 301 7.91 -6.23 -8.97
N PHE A 302 9.10 -5.63 -8.76
CA PHE A 302 10.37 -6.32 -8.95
C PHE A 302 10.49 -7.52 -8.02
N GLN A 303 10.24 -7.36 -6.71
CA GLN A 303 10.35 -8.43 -5.72
C GLN A 303 9.42 -9.61 -6.06
N PHE A 304 8.13 -9.36 -6.31
CA PHE A 304 7.19 -10.40 -6.74
C PHE A 304 7.65 -11.09 -8.03
N SER A 305 8.04 -10.31 -9.02
CA SER A 305 8.41 -10.82 -10.33
C SER A 305 9.63 -11.74 -10.25
N PHE A 306 10.65 -11.39 -9.46
CA PHE A 306 11.86 -12.20 -9.34
C PHE A 306 11.66 -13.44 -8.46
N ILE A 307 11.01 -13.32 -7.30
CA ILE A 307 10.78 -14.44 -6.38
C ILE A 307 9.90 -15.51 -7.00
N ILE A 308 8.78 -15.13 -7.60
CA ILE A 308 7.87 -16.07 -8.25
C ILE A 308 8.59 -16.78 -9.42
N SER A 309 9.30 -16.02 -10.26
CA SER A 309 10.04 -16.60 -11.38
C SER A 309 11.17 -17.53 -10.93
N PHE A 310 11.84 -17.20 -9.84
CA PHE A 310 12.89 -18.06 -9.26
C PHE A 310 12.34 -19.45 -8.90
N PHE A 311 11.23 -19.51 -8.18
CA PHE A 311 10.65 -20.80 -7.78
C PHE A 311 10.03 -21.57 -8.95
N ILE A 312 9.39 -20.91 -9.91
CA ILE A 312 8.92 -21.56 -11.13
C ILE A 312 10.08 -22.15 -11.92
N MET A 313 11.21 -21.43 -12.08
CA MET A 313 12.36 -21.92 -12.79
C MET A 313 13.13 -23.01 -12.03
N LEU A 314 13.13 -22.96 -10.71
CA LEU A 314 13.67 -24.02 -9.86
C LEU A 314 12.92 -25.34 -10.06
N LEU A 315 11.61 -25.26 -10.17
CA LEU A 315 10.71 -26.43 -10.34
C LEU A 315 10.43 -26.76 -11.82
N PHE A 316 11.01 -26.04 -12.77
CA PHE A 316 10.75 -26.23 -14.20
C PHE A 316 10.93 -27.66 -14.69
N PRO A 317 11.99 -28.42 -14.29
CA PRO A 317 12.13 -29.83 -14.70
C PRO A 317 10.98 -30.74 -14.24
N PHE A 318 10.38 -30.43 -13.10
CA PHE A 318 9.19 -31.12 -12.61
C PHE A 318 7.94 -30.71 -13.40
N LEU A 319 7.77 -29.40 -13.65
CA LEU A 319 6.62 -28.86 -14.38
C LEU A 319 6.51 -29.41 -15.81
N GLN A 320 7.64 -29.65 -16.49
CA GLN A 320 7.68 -30.22 -17.84
C GLN A 320 7.10 -31.64 -17.93
N GLN A 321 7.00 -32.35 -16.81
CA GLN A 321 6.48 -33.72 -16.74
C GLN A 321 4.97 -33.79 -16.47
N LEU A 322 4.31 -32.63 -16.31
CA LEU A 322 2.90 -32.53 -16.00
C LEU A 322 2.07 -32.24 -17.25
N SER A 323 0.79 -32.61 -17.20
CA SER A 323 -0.17 -32.15 -18.20
C SER A 323 -0.38 -30.64 -18.13
N LYS A 324 -0.94 -30.02 -19.17
CA LYS A 324 -1.18 -28.57 -19.21
C LYS A 324 -2.04 -28.07 -18.04
N LEU A 325 -3.12 -28.81 -17.71
CA LEU A 325 -3.99 -28.45 -16.59
C LEU A 325 -3.30 -28.62 -15.24
N GLN A 326 -2.56 -29.71 -15.05
CA GLN A 326 -1.77 -29.90 -13.83
C GLN A 326 -0.69 -28.84 -13.68
N SER A 327 -0.02 -28.47 -14.77
CA SER A 327 0.99 -27.38 -14.76
C SER A 327 0.37 -26.06 -14.38
N LEU A 328 -0.81 -25.71 -14.90
CA LEU A 328 -1.52 -24.49 -14.56
C LEU A 328 -1.82 -24.43 -13.05
N PHE A 329 -2.42 -25.51 -12.51
CA PHE A 329 -2.74 -25.59 -11.08
C PHE A 329 -1.49 -25.46 -10.21
N ILE A 330 -0.45 -26.21 -10.54
CA ILE A 330 0.81 -26.21 -9.77
C ILE A 330 1.57 -24.87 -9.89
N ILE A 331 1.60 -24.25 -11.08
CA ILE A 331 2.23 -22.93 -11.25
C ILE A 331 1.48 -21.89 -10.41
N THR A 332 0.14 -21.91 -10.40
CA THR A 332 -0.66 -21.00 -9.58
C THR A 332 -0.39 -21.21 -8.09
N PHE A 333 -0.27 -22.47 -7.65
CA PHE A 333 0.09 -22.79 -6.26
C PHE A 333 1.49 -22.30 -5.90
N ILE A 334 2.49 -22.53 -6.75
CA ILE A 334 3.86 -22.04 -6.54
C ILE A 334 3.88 -20.52 -6.48
N ALA A 335 3.20 -19.85 -7.42
CA ALA A 335 3.15 -18.39 -7.48
C ALA A 335 2.49 -17.81 -6.22
N GLN A 336 1.37 -18.40 -5.76
CA GLN A 336 0.68 -17.95 -4.57
C GLN A 336 1.54 -18.10 -3.31
N LEU A 337 2.15 -19.28 -3.11
CA LEU A 337 2.96 -19.54 -1.91
C LEU A 337 4.25 -18.70 -1.92
N ALA A 338 4.91 -18.57 -3.08
CA ALA A 338 6.08 -17.73 -3.24
C ALA A 338 5.77 -16.23 -3.03
N SER A 339 4.58 -15.79 -3.45
CA SER A 339 4.15 -14.39 -3.27
C SER A 339 4.08 -13.99 -1.79
N PHE A 340 3.79 -14.92 -0.88
CA PHE A 340 3.72 -14.63 0.55
C PHE A 340 5.07 -14.18 1.14
N ILE A 341 6.20 -14.60 0.55
CA ILE A 341 7.53 -14.15 0.95
C ILE A 341 7.68 -12.63 0.78
N VAL A 342 6.97 -12.04 -0.20
CA VAL A 342 6.96 -10.59 -0.45
C VAL A 342 5.77 -9.91 0.23
N ALA A 343 4.59 -10.54 0.20
CA ALA A 343 3.36 -9.93 0.69
C ALA A 343 3.37 -9.75 2.22
N ILE A 344 3.87 -10.72 2.98
CA ILE A 344 3.88 -10.65 4.44
C ILE A 344 4.71 -9.46 4.94
N PRO A 345 5.99 -9.27 4.57
CA PRO A 345 6.77 -8.16 5.10
C PRO A 345 6.33 -6.79 4.60
N ASN A 346 5.66 -6.70 3.42
CA ASN A 346 5.27 -5.42 2.84
C ASN A 346 3.83 -5.01 3.16
N PHE A 347 2.91 -5.97 3.30
CA PHE A 347 1.47 -5.70 3.46
C PHE A 347 0.88 -6.31 4.73
N HIS A 348 1.60 -7.20 5.41
CA HIS A 348 1.11 -7.93 6.58
C HIS A 348 -0.21 -8.67 6.32
N GLN A 349 -0.36 -9.24 5.11
CA GLN A 349 -1.59 -9.89 4.68
C GLN A 349 -1.30 -11.21 3.94
N LEU A 350 -2.18 -12.18 4.15
CA LEU A 350 -2.28 -13.42 3.40
C LEU A 350 -3.57 -13.41 2.59
N GLN A 351 -3.48 -13.26 1.29
CA GLN A 351 -4.62 -13.20 0.39
C GLN A 351 -4.89 -14.58 -0.19
N TRP A 352 -5.76 -15.37 0.44
CA TRP A 352 -6.01 -16.74 0.04
C TRP A 352 -6.93 -16.87 -1.18
N VAL A 353 -7.87 -15.95 -1.35
CA VAL A 353 -8.77 -15.91 -2.51
C VAL A 353 -7.99 -15.79 -3.82
N GLY A 354 -6.81 -15.17 -3.77
CA GLY A 354 -5.91 -15.03 -4.91
C GLY A 354 -5.53 -16.36 -5.56
N PHE A 355 -5.51 -17.47 -4.83
CA PHE A 355 -5.28 -18.78 -5.43
C PHE A 355 -6.40 -19.19 -6.38
N LEU A 356 -7.66 -19.07 -5.94
CA LEU A 356 -8.82 -19.45 -6.74
C LEU A 356 -9.05 -18.47 -7.89
N SER A 357 -8.96 -17.19 -7.63
CA SER A 357 -9.14 -16.14 -8.65
C SER A 357 -8.09 -16.26 -9.76
N ASN A 358 -6.81 -16.45 -9.42
CA ASN A 358 -5.74 -16.56 -10.39
C ASN A 358 -5.86 -17.80 -11.29
N LEU A 359 -6.44 -18.89 -10.79
CA LEU A 359 -6.69 -20.09 -11.60
C LEU A 359 -7.63 -19.81 -12.78
N ILE A 360 -8.53 -18.86 -12.62
CA ILE A 360 -9.51 -18.46 -13.64
C ILE A 360 -9.03 -17.23 -14.41
N PHE A 361 -8.62 -16.17 -13.69
CA PHE A 361 -8.31 -14.90 -14.32
C PHE A 361 -6.99 -14.91 -15.09
N VAL A 362 -5.95 -15.64 -14.65
CA VAL A 362 -4.67 -15.69 -15.38
C VAL A 362 -4.85 -16.27 -16.80
N PRO A 363 -5.52 -17.42 -17.03
CA PRO A 363 -5.83 -17.88 -18.38
C PRO A 363 -6.73 -16.91 -19.14
N TYR A 364 -7.74 -16.34 -18.49
CA TYR A 364 -8.67 -15.40 -19.11
C TYR A 364 -7.98 -14.16 -19.64
N TYR A 365 -7.10 -13.53 -18.84
CA TYR A 365 -6.27 -12.40 -19.28
C TYR A 365 -5.31 -12.78 -20.40
N SER A 366 -4.63 -13.92 -20.27
CA SER A 366 -3.58 -14.31 -21.21
C SER A 366 -4.11 -14.76 -22.56
N ILE A 367 -5.28 -15.41 -22.61
CA ILE A 367 -5.83 -16.03 -23.82
C ILE A 367 -6.89 -15.14 -24.49
N ILE A 368 -7.65 -14.35 -23.70
CA ILE A 368 -8.79 -13.59 -24.22
C ILE A 368 -8.52 -12.08 -24.13
N LEU A 369 -8.42 -11.53 -22.92
CA LEU A 369 -8.41 -10.07 -22.75
C LEU A 369 -7.18 -9.40 -23.39
N PHE A 370 -5.99 -9.92 -23.14
CA PHE A 370 -4.77 -9.30 -23.65
C PHE A 370 -4.63 -9.42 -25.17
N PRO A 371 -4.82 -10.59 -25.81
CA PRO A 371 -4.83 -10.69 -27.26
C PRO A 371 -5.88 -9.81 -27.93
N LEU A 372 -7.10 -9.77 -27.37
CA LEU A 372 -8.17 -8.91 -27.85
C LEU A 372 -7.84 -7.43 -27.72
N SER A 373 -7.22 -7.02 -26.62
CA SER A 373 -6.73 -5.65 -26.40
C SER A 373 -5.63 -5.26 -27.39
N ILE A 374 -4.70 -6.17 -27.70
CA ILE A 374 -3.67 -5.94 -28.73
C ILE A 374 -4.32 -5.80 -30.11
N LEU A 375 -5.27 -6.68 -30.45
CA LEU A 375 -5.99 -6.58 -31.73
C LEU A 375 -6.72 -5.24 -31.84
N PHE A 376 -7.40 -4.83 -30.77
CA PHE A 376 -8.08 -3.54 -30.70
C PHE A 376 -7.10 -2.37 -30.83
N PHE A 377 -5.97 -2.43 -30.14
CA PHE A 377 -4.90 -1.43 -30.24
C PHE A 377 -4.37 -1.31 -31.67
N ILE A 378 -4.10 -2.42 -32.35
CA ILE A 378 -3.61 -2.41 -33.75
C ILE A 378 -4.68 -1.82 -34.69
N THR A 379 -5.92 -2.28 -34.58
CA THR A 379 -7.01 -1.79 -35.43
C THR A 379 -7.33 -0.31 -35.23
N SER A 380 -7.18 0.19 -33.98
CA SER A 380 -7.39 1.60 -33.66
C SER A 380 -6.42 2.55 -34.40
N HIS A 381 -5.30 2.06 -34.95
CA HIS A 381 -4.42 2.88 -35.81
C HIS A 381 -5.05 3.19 -37.15
N PHE A 382 -5.91 2.32 -37.66
CA PHE A 382 -6.49 2.41 -38.99
C PHE A 382 -7.95 2.84 -38.96
N ILE A 383 -8.75 2.21 -38.12
CA ILE A 383 -10.21 2.39 -38.05
C ILE A 383 -10.59 2.75 -36.61
N VAL A 384 -11.34 3.84 -36.44
CA VAL A 384 -11.94 4.21 -35.14
C VAL A 384 -13.36 3.65 -35.07
N GLY A 385 -13.67 2.92 -34.00
CA GLY A 385 -15.04 2.47 -33.76
C GLY A 385 -15.49 1.29 -34.65
N LEU A 386 -14.65 0.26 -34.82
CA LEU A 386 -15.05 -0.97 -35.51
C LEU A 386 -16.10 -1.72 -34.65
N THR A 387 -17.38 -1.54 -35.00
CA THR A 387 -18.54 -1.98 -34.19
C THR A 387 -18.49 -3.44 -33.75
N PRO A 388 -18.16 -4.45 -34.61
CA PRO A 388 -18.09 -5.85 -34.16
C PRO A 388 -16.96 -6.07 -33.13
N LEU A 389 -15.83 -5.39 -33.27
CA LEU A 389 -14.71 -5.53 -32.35
C LEU A 389 -15.01 -4.82 -31.02
N ASN A 390 -15.66 -3.64 -31.07
CA ASN A 390 -16.12 -2.94 -29.89
C ASN A 390 -17.05 -3.84 -29.05
N TYR A 391 -18.02 -4.49 -29.71
CA TYR A 391 -18.95 -5.39 -29.05
C TYR A 391 -18.23 -6.56 -28.36
N LEU A 392 -17.27 -7.20 -29.04
CA LEU A 392 -16.48 -8.31 -28.47
C LEU A 392 -15.65 -7.87 -27.27
N VAL A 393 -15.04 -6.69 -27.35
CA VAL A 393 -14.26 -6.09 -26.26
C VAL A 393 -15.16 -5.81 -25.06
N ASP A 394 -16.27 -5.12 -25.27
CA ASP A 394 -17.22 -4.79 -24.19
C ASP A 394 -17.84 -6.04 -23.57
N LEU A 395 -18.19 -7.04 -24.38
CA LEU A 395 -18.69 -8.34 -23.88
C LEU A 395 -17.67 -9.01 -22.99
N SER A 396 -16.40 -9.03 -23.40
CA SER A 396 -15.30 -9.63 -22.64
C SER A 396 -15.08 -8.89 -21.30
N PHE A 397 -15.07 -7.58 -21.26
CA PHE A 397 -14.93 -6.84 -20.00
C PHE A 397 -16.18 -6.91 -19.12
N ASN A 398 -17.39 -6.98 -19.68
CA ASN A 398 -18.61 -7.23 -18.90
C ASN A 398 -18.57 -8.62 -18.24
N PHE A 399 -18.11 -9.66 -18.96
CA PHE A 399 -17.93 -10.99 -18.39
C PHE A 399 -16.84 -11.00 -17.29
N HIS A 400 -15.74 -10.28 -17.50
CA HIS A 400 -14.74 -10.05 -16.47
C HIS A 400 -15.35 -9.45 -15.20
N ASP A 401 -16.18 -8.41 -15.34
CA ASP A 401 -16.81 -7.74 -14.19
C ASP A 401 -17.83 -8.64 -13.49
N TRP A 402 -18.56 -9.46 -14.23
CA TRP A 402 -19.44 -10.47 -13.65
C TRP A 402 -18.64 -11.49 -12.81
N LEU A 403 -17.51 -11.98 -13.34
CA LEU A 403 -16.61 -12.85 -12.56
C LEU A 403 -16.06 -12.13 -11.32
N LEU A 404 -15.63 -10.89 -11.47
CA LEU A 404 -15.12 -10.06 -10.38
C LEU A 404 -16.17 -9.90 -9.28
N ASP A 405 -17.42 -9.65 -9.63
CA ASP A 405 -18.54 -9.56 -8.68
C ASP A 405 -18.79 -10.87 -7.92
N LEU A 406 -18.59 -12.00 -8.57
CA LEU A 406 -18.72 -13.30 -7.93
C LEU A 406 -17.67 -13.50 -6.84
N PHE A 407 -16.41 -13.16 -7.12
CA PHE A 407 -15.29 -13.32 -6.17
C PHE A 407 -15.32 -12.29 -5.04
N THR A 408 -15.76 -11.06 -5.29
CA THR A 408 -15.86 -10.02 -4.25
C THR A 408 -17.00 -10.27 -3.24
N ARG A 409 -17.92 -11.21 -3.52
CA ARG A 409 -18.91 -11.68 -2.54
C ARG A 409 -18.30 -12.57 -1.44
N ILE A 410 -17.08 -13.08 -1.65
CA ILE A 410 -16.38 -13.89 -0.66
C ILE A 410 -15.96 -12.96 0.48
N LYS A 411 -16.64 -13.08 1.61
CA LYS A 411 -16.27 -12.36 2.83
C LYS A 411 -14.89 -12.84 3.30
N GLN A 412 -14.09 -11.91 3.82
CA GLN A 412 -12.77 -12.23 4.38
C GLN A 412 -11.79 -12.83 3.35
N SER A 413 -11.54 -12.08 2.29
CA SER A 413 -10.63 -12.46 1.18
C SER A 413 -9.16 -12.60 1.60
N HIS A 414 -8.78 -12.03 2.74
CA HIS A 414 -7.42 -12.04 3.28
C HIS A 414 -7.43 -12.17 4.80
N PHE A 415 -6.28 -12.57 5.35
CA PHE A 415 -5.99 -12.58 6.78
C PHE A 415 -4.81 -11.66 7.06
N SER A 416 -4.92 -10.84 8.09
CA SER A 416 -3.81 -10.04 8.61
C SER A 416 -2.83 -10.95 9.34
N VAL A 417 -1.54 -10.72 9.13
CA VAL A 417 -0.46 -11.50 9.74
C VAL A 417 0.48 -10.52 10.45
N PRO A 418 0.75 -10.72 11.74
CA PRO A 418 1.60 -9.81 12.49
C PRO A 418 3.00 -9.73 11.91
N LYS A 419 3.66 -8.61 12.15
CA LYS A 419 5.05 -8.42 11.78
C LYS A 419 5.93 -9.50 12.41
N PHE A 420 6.63 -10.24 11.58
CA PHE A 420 7.56 -11.26 12.05
C PHE A 420 8.89 -10.64 12.47
N ASN A 421 9.52 -11.25 13.47
CA ASN A 421 10.95 -11.05 13.64
C ASN A 421 11.73 -11.83 12.56
N ASP A 422 12.99 -11.48 12.36
CA ASP A 422 13.83 -12.05 11.30
C ASP A 422 13.95 -13.59 11.38
N TRP A 423 13.98 -14.16 12.58
CA TRP A 423 14.10 -15.61 12.76
C TRP A 423 12.84 -16.36 12.31
N ILE A 424 11.67 -15.86 12.66
CA ILE A 424 10.38 -16.44 12.23
C ILE A 424 10.28 -16.35 10.72
N PHE A 425 10.70 -15.23 10.13
CA PHE A 425 10.69 -15.04 8.69
C PHE A 425 11.65 -16.01 7.97
N ILE A 426 12.84 -16.27 8.54
CA ILE A 426 13.77 -17.28 8.02
C ILE A 426 13.14 -18.68 8.05
N ILE A 427 12.53 -19.06 9.18
CA ILE A 427 11.84 -20.36 9.32
C ILE A 427 10.72 -20.47 8.28
N PHE A 428 9.98 -19.38 8.05
CA PHE A 428 8.94 -19.35 7.03
C PHE A 428 9.50 -19.58 5.62
N ILE A 429 10.58 -18.90 5.22
CA ILE A 429 11.25 -19.10 3.91
C ILE A 429 11.73 -20.54 3.76
N ILE A 430 12.37 -21.10 4.79
CA ILE A 430 12.84 -22.50 4.77
C ILE A 430 11.66 -23.45 4.60
N SER A 431 10.53 -23.18 5.27
CA SER A 431 9.33 -24.01 5.19
C SER A 431 8.70 -23.96 3.80
N VAL A 432 8.62 -22.79 3.17
CA VAL A 432 8.18 -22.63 1.77
C VAL A 432 9.09 -23.42 0.81
N TYR A 433 10.41 -23.30 0.99
CA TYR A 433 11.38 -24.06 0.20
C TYR A 433 11.19 -25.58 0.40
N TYR A 434 10.96 -26.04 1.62
CA TYR A 434 10.72 -27.44 1.94
C TYR A 434 9.44 -27.98 1.27
N ILE A 435 8.35 -27.21 1.26
CA ILE A 435 7.12 -27.57 0.53
C ILE A 435 7.42 -27.75 -0.96
N PHE A 436 8.18 -26.84 -1.57
CA PHE A 436 8.55 -26.95 -2.98
C PHE A 436 9.48 -28.15 -3.25
N TRP A 437 10.34 -28.48 -2.31
CA TRP A 437 11.17 -29.69 -2.41
C TRP A 437 10.30 -30.96 -2.35
N LEU A 438 9.33 -31.04 -1.43
CA LEU A 438 8.35 -32.13 -1.36
C LEU A 438 7.52 -32.24 -2.64
N LEU A 439 7.10 -31.12 -3.20
CA LEU A 439 6.37 -31.05 -4.46
C LEU A 439 7.18 -31.64 -5.63
N ALA A 440 8.45 -31.26 -5.74
CA ALA A 440 9.37 -31.82 -6.72
C ALA A 440 9.58 -33.34 -6.57
N LYS A 441 9.45 -33.86 -5.35
CA LYS A 441 9.49 -35.29 -5.02
C LYS A 441 8.13 -35.99 -5.16
N ARG A 442 7.10 -35.28 -5.65
CA ARG A 442 5.72 -35.79 -5.84
C ARG A 442 5.04 -36.29 -4.55
N LYS A 443 5.47 -35.80 -3.38
CA LYS A 443 4.92 -36.16 -2.07
C LYS A 443 3.70 -35.28 -1.74
N TYR A 444 2.65 -35.34 -2.55
CA TYR A 444 1.51 -34.40 -2.50
C TYR A 444 0.79 -34.35 -1.14
N ILE A 445 0.61 -35.51 -0.47
CA ILE A 445 0.00 -35.58 0.87
C ILE A 445 0.81 -34.72 1.87
N LEU A 446 2.14 -34.85 1.85
CA LEU A 446 3.01 -34.07 2.72
C LEU A 446 3.00 -32.58 2.34
N VAL A 447 2.92 -32.26 1.05
CA VAL A 447 2.78 -30.86 0.59
C VAL A 447 1.50 -30.25 1.17
N THR A 448 0.36 -30.93 1.05
CA THR A 448 -0.92 -30.46 1.59
C THR A 448 -0.84 -30.30 3.11
N PHE A 449 -0.32 -31.32 3.81
CA PHE A 449 -0.17 -31.28 5.27
C PHE A 449 0.70 -30.12 5.76
N TRP A 450 1.90 -29.95 5.19
CA TRP A 450 2.79 -28.85 5.56
C TRP A 450 2.25 -27.47 5.17
N THR A 451 1.55 -27.36 4.05
CA THR A 451 0.91 -26.11 3.65
C THR A 451 -0.18 -25.72 4.64
N ILE A 452 -1.04 -26.65 5.05
CA ILE A 452 -2.08 -26.42 6.07
C ILE A 452 -1.44 -26.01 7.39
N ILE A 453 -0.40 -26.70 7.84
CA ILE A 453 0.31 -26.36 9.11
C ILE A 453 0.83 -24.92 9.04
N ILE A 454 1.53 -24.55 7.98
CA ILE A 454 2.10 -23.21 7.87
C ILE A 454 1.01 -22.15 7.84
N LEU A 455 -0.03 -22.35 7.03
CA LEU A 455 -1.15 -21.40 6.97
C LEU A 455 -1.87 -21.27 8.31
N THR A 456 -2.10 -22.40 9.00
CA THR A 456 -2.69 -22.37 10.35
C THR A 456 -1.80 -21.62 11.32
N LEU A 457 -0.50 -21.91 11.34
CA LEU A 457 0.45 -21.20 12.21
C LEU A 457 0.48 -19.69 11.92
N LEU A 458 0.45 -19.28 10.64
CA LEU A 458 0.44 -17.87 10.26
C LEU A 458 -0.83 -17.13 10.71
N ILE A 459 -1.98 -17.81 10.65
CA ILE A 459 -3.28 -17.23 11.04
C ILE A 459 -3.44 -17.23 12.57
N THR A 460 -2.97 -18.29 13.25
CA THR A 460 -3.09 -18.43 14.72
C THR A 460 -1.88 -17.92 15.48
N PHE A 461 -0.88 -17.39 14.77
CA PHE A 461 0.31 -16.84 15.41
C PHE A 461 -0.13 -15.84 16.48
N PRO A 462 0.35 -15.98 17.73
CA PRO A 462 -0.14 -15.13 18.80
C PRO A 462 0.18 -13.67 18.49
N THR A 463 -0.87 -12.92 18.22
CA THR A 463 -0.86 -11.48 18.33
C THR A 463 -0.40 -11.16 19.75
N ASN A 464 0.44 -10.16 19.92
CA ASN A 464 1.09 -9.79 21.16
C ASN A 464 0.19 -10.02 22.38
N SER A 465 0.72 -10.72 23.38
CA SER A 465 0.06 -10.89 24.70
C SER A 465 0.05 -9.59 25.52
N HIS A 466 0.72 -8.54 25.04
CA HIS A 466 0.88 -7.27 25.72
C HIS A 466 -0.32 -6.35 25.51
N HIS A 467 -0.76 -5.75 26.62
CA HIS A 467 -1.79 -4.70 26.59
C HIS A 467 -1.15 -3.38 26.17
N LYS A 468 -1.65 -2.80 25.09
CA LYS A 468 -1.11 -1.57 24.51
C LYS A 468 -2.20 -0.59 24.18
N ILE A 469 -1.86 0.69 24.25
CA ILE A 469 -2.66 1.76 23.70
C ILE A 469 -1.84 2.52 22.64
N THR A 470 -2.41 2.69 21.46
CA THR A 470 -1.74 3.34 20.35
C THR A 470 -2.57 4.50 19.85
N MET A 471 -2.02 5.73 19.92
CA MET A 471 -2.55 6.88 19.21
C MET A 471 -2.01 6.85 17.80
N LEU A 472 -2.89 6.63 16.82
CA LEU A 472 -2.54 6.56 15.41
C LEU A 472 -2.24 7.95 14.85
N ASN A 473 -1.30 8.04 13.92
CA ASN A 473 -1.05 9.29 13.20
C ASN A 473 -2.03 9.43 12.04
N VAL A 474 -3.17 10.01 12.29
CA VAL A 474 -4.24 10.22 11.31
C VAL A 474 -4.32 11.65 10.77
N GLY A 475 -3.33 12.49 11.13
CA GLY A 475 -3.36 13.92 10.84
C GLY A 475 -4.31 14.66 11.78
N GLN A 476 -5.22 15.47 11.24
CA GLN A 476 -6.26 16.11 12.05
C GLN A 476 -7.42 15.14 12.25
N GLY A 477 -7.76 14.83 13.50
CA GLY A 477 -8.78 13.88 13.90
C GLY A 477 -8.26 12.86 14.92
N ASP A 478 -9.09 11.93 15.33
CA ASP A 478 -8.77 10.91 16.32
C ASP A 478 -8.90 9.50 15.75
N SER A 479 -7.97 8.65 16.13
CA SER A 479 -8.09 7.20 16.06
C SER A 479 -7.14 6.57 17.07
N ILE A 480 -7.69 5.84 18.03
CA ILE A 480 -6.94 5.19 19.10
C ILE A 480 -7.23 3.71 19.09
N LEU A 481 -6.18 2.91 19.06
CA LEU A 481 -6.26 1.47 19.13
C LEU A 481 -5.90 1.03 20.55
N TYR A 482 -6.78 0.29 21.20
CA TYR A 482 -6.49 -0.51 22.38
C TYR A 482 -6.31 -1.96 21.98
N GLU A 483 -5.16 -2.53 22.29
CA GLU A 483 -4.84 -3.93 22.09
C GLU A 483 -4.89 -4.63 23.45
N GLY A 484 -5.83 -5.55 23.64
CA GLY A 484 -5.90 -6.45 24.78
C GLY A 484 -5.34 -7.83 24.41
N GLY A 485 -5.00 -8.65 25.39
CA GLY A 485 -4.56 -10.01 25.14
C GLY A 485 -5.61 -10.84 24.35
N LYS A 486 -5.19 -11.81 23.56
CA LYS A 486 -6.08 -12.78 22.88
C LYS A 486 -7.12 -12.17 21.91
N ASN A 487 -6.69 -11.28 21.02
CA ASN A 487 -7.55 -10.63 20.00
C ASN A 487 -8.66 -9.71 20.58
N GLN A 488 -8.51 -9.23 21.79
CA GLN A 488 -9.43 -8.31 22.43
C GLN A 488 -9.07 -6.86 22.06
N ASN A 489 -9.41 -6.46 20.86
CA ASN A 489 -9.02 -5.16 20.30
C ASN A 489 -10.22 -4.21 20.24
N VAL A 490 -9.98 -2.96 20.59
CA VAL A 490 -10.96 -1.88 20.53
C VAL A 490 -10.38 -0.72 19.73
N LEU A 491 -11.12 -0.27 18.72
CA LEU A 491 -10.79 0.96 18.01
C LEU A 491 -11.72 2.07 18.47
N ILE A 492 -11.16 3.21 18.83
CA ILE A 492 -11.88 4.41 19.21
C ILE A 492 -11.67 5.45 18.13
N ASP A 493 -12.73 5.82 17.44
CA ASP A 493 -12.82 6.68 16.28
C ASP A 493 -12.06 6.18 15.03
N THR A 494 -12.51 6.58 13.86
CA THR A 494 -11.98 6.19 12.56
C THR A 494 -11.34 7.35 11.80
N SER A 495 -11.28 8.52 12.42
CA SER A 495 -10.86 9.75 11.77
C SER A 495 -11.66 10.08 10.50
N GLY A 496 -11.20 11.02 9.72
CA GLY A 496 -11.76 11.41 8.44
C GLY A 496 -11.34 12.82 8.04
N LYS A 497 -11.37 13.12 6.76
CA LYS A 497 -11.13 14.50 6.30
C LYS A 497 -12.42 15.29 6.40
N VAL A 498 -12.30 16.57 6.73
CA VAL A 498 -13.40 17.53 6.57
C VAL A 498 -13.78 17.52 5.09
N ILE A 499 -14.96 17.02 4.79
CA ILE A 499 -15.48 16.92 3.42
C ILE A 499 -16.08 18.29 3.08
N ASP A 500 -15.59 18.89 2.02
CA ASP A 500 -16.33 19.91 1.27
C ASP A 500 -17.52 19.19 0.61
N ASP A 501 -18.74 19.62 0.84
CA ASP A 501 -20.01 18.94 0.44
C ASP A 501 -20.11 18.56 -1.04
N THR A 502 -19.14 18.99 -1.84
CA THR A 502 -19.05 18.73 -3.29
C THR A 502 -18.16 17.55 -3.67
N LYS A 503 -17.48 16.86 -2.72
CA LYS A 503 -16.47 15.82 -3.01
C LYS A 503 -16.90 14.44 -2.51
N GLN A 504 -16.61 13.42 -3.34
CA GLN A 504 -16.72 12.04 -2.90
C GLN A 504 -15.83 11.76 -1.68
N PRO A 505 -16.27 10.92 -0.73
CA PRO A 505 -15.52 10.56 0.46
C PRO A 505 -14.12 10.03 0.07
N SER A 506 -13.08 10.58 0.69
CA SER A 506 -11.70 10.10 0.51
C SER A 506 -11.32 9.27 1.73
N TYR A 507 -11.36 7.95 1.62
CA TYR A 507 -10.97 7.02 2.67
C TYR A 507 -9.44 6.84 2.80
N SER A 508 -8.68 7.89 2.53
CA SER A 508 -7.23 7.83 2.47
C SER A 508 -6.58 7.58 3.84
N ILE A 509 -7.20 8.01 4.94
CA ILE A 509 -6.65 7.84 6.29
C ILE A 509 -6.77 6.38 6.72
N SER A 510 -7.95 5.79 6.61
CA SER A 510 -8.14 4.37 6.93
C SER A 510 -7.27 3.47 6.07
N LYS A 511 -7.19 3.77 4.76
CA LYS A 511 -6.43 2.97 3.79
C LYS A 511 -4.93 2.99 4.03
N TYR A 512 -4.35 4.14 4.42
CA TYR A 512 -2.90 4.32 4.49
C TYR A 512 -2.34 4.39 5.92
N HIS A 513 -3.18 4.56 6.94
CA HIS A 513 -2.75 4.68 8.33
C HIS A 513 -3.42 3.64 9.25
N ILE A 514 -4.77 3.54 9.25
CA ILE A 514 -5.46 2.67 10.21
C ILE A 514 -5.32 1.20 9.84
N LEU A 515 -5.78 0.79 8.64
CA LEU A 515 -5.72 -0.63 8.23
C LEU A 515 -4.30 -1.19 8.15
N PRO A 516 -3.28 -0.46 7.64
CA PRO A 516 -1.91 -0.97 7.68
C PRO A 516 -1.42 -1.25 9.10
N THR A 517 -1.76 -0.38 10.08
CA THR A 517 -1.40 -0.62 11.48
C THR A 517 -2.12 -1.84 12.05
N LEU A 518 -3.42 -2.01 11.78
CA LEU A 518 -4.16 -3.20 12.20
C LEU A 518 -3.57 -4.48 11.58
N ASN A 519 -3.20 -4.44 10.30
CA ASN A 519 -2.56 -5.57 9.62
C ASN A 519 -1.18 -5.90 10.21
N GLU A 520 -0.34 -4.88 10.45
CA GLU A 520 0.99 -5.04 11.07
C GLU A 520 0.90 -5.68 12.47
N ARG A 521 -0.20 -5.41 13.20
CA ARG A 521 -0.50 -6.03 14.49
C ARG A 521 -1.17 -7.40 14.38
N GLY A 522 -1.54 -7.84 13.18
CA GLY A 522 -2.24 -9.09 12.94
C GLY A 522 -3.70 -9.07 13.40
N ILE A 523 -4.30 -7.90 13.49
CA ILE A 523 -5.67 -7.72 13.96
C ILE A 523 -6.64 -7.99 12.81
N ASN A 524 -7.40 -9.07 12.92
CA ASN A 524 -8.41 -9.49 11.95
C ASN A 524 -9.85 -9.16 12.39
N GLU A 525 -10.03 -8.81 13.66
CA GLU A 525 -11.33 -8.54 14.26
C GLU A 525 -11.20 -7.48 15.34
N LEU A 526 -12.17 -6.58 15.41
CA LEU A 526 -12.38 -5.63 16.50
C LEU A 526 -13.58 -6.09 17.33
N GLU A 527 -13.36 -6.21 18.65
CA GLU A 527 -14.45 -6.51 19.57
C GLU A 527 -15.42 -5.36 19.68
N TYR A 528 -14.87 -4.15 19.78
CA TYR A 528 -15.64 -2.91 19.81
C TYR A 528 -15.04 -1.85 18.88
N LEU A 529 -15.93 -1.11 18.22
CA LEU A 529 -15.66 0.18 17.62
C LEU A 529 -16.46 1.23 18.38
N ILE A 530 -15.76 2.13 19.08
CA ILE A 530 -16.38 3.23 19.83
C ILE A 530 -16.30 4.48 19.00
N LEU A 531 -17.43 5.08 18.66
CA LEU A 531 -17.52 6.33 17.91
C LEU A 531 -17.92 7.44 18.88
N THR A 532 -16.96 8.31 19.20
CA THR A 532 -17.11 9.27 20.30
C THR A 532 -18.18 10.31 20.04
N HIS A 533 -18.19 10.92 18.86
CA HIS A 533 -19.18 11.92 18.45
C HIS A 533 -19.24 12.09 16.92
N PRO A 534 -20.27 12.72 16.33
CA PRO A 534 -20.55 12.65 14.90
C PRO A 534 -19.80 13.68 14.02
N HIS A 535 -18.61 14.12 14.38
CA HIS A 535 -17.79 14.94 13.48
C HIS A 535 -17.01 14.08 12.49
N ASN A 536 -16.78 14.62 11.29
CA ASN A 536 -16.12 13.88 10.22
C ASN A 536 -14.69 13.46 10.56
N ASP A 537 -13.95 14.24 11.33
CA ASP A 537 -12.61 13.91 11.80
C ASP A 537 -12.55 12.83 12.88
N HIS A 538 -13.72 12.29 13.27
CA HIS A 538 -13.87 11.11 14.15
C HIS A 538 -14.53 9.93 13.47
N ILE A 539 -15.59 10.15 12.67
CA ILE A 539 -16.36 9.06 12.08
C ILE A 539 -16.34 9.04 10.54
N GLY A 540 -15.61 9.97 9.90
CA GLY A 540 -15.71 10.19 8.44
C GLY A 540 -15.32 8.99 7.59
N GLU A 541 -14.51 8.06 8.11
CA GLU A 541 -14.09 6.87 7.38
C GLU A 541 -14.65 5.55 7.95
N VAL A 542 -15.70 5.63 8.79
CA VAL A 542 -16.33 4.48 9.45
C VAL A 542 -16.82 3.42 8.45
N GLU A 543 -17.40 3.83 7.33
CA GLU A 543 -17.90 2.93 6.29
C GLU A 543 -16.75 2.08 5.69
N TYR A 544 -15.60 2.70 5.48
CA TYR A 544 -14.42 2.02 4.95
C TYR A 544 -13.89 0.98 5.96
N ILE A 545 -13.77 1.34 7.21
CA ILE A 545 -13.32 0.42 8.28
C ILE A 545 -14.28 -0.77 8.40
N ILE A 546 -15.59 -0.52 8.51
CA ILE A 546 -16.62 -1.58 8.62
C ILE A 546 -16.58 -2.55 7.44
N SER A 547 -16.23 -2.07 6.25
CA SER A 547 -16.18 -2.92 5.05
C SER A 547 -14.90 -3.77 4.94
N HIS A 548 -13.82 -3.43 5.68
CA HIS A 548 -12.51 -4.06 5.53
C HIS A 548 -12.06 -4.87 6.76
N ILE A 549 -12.67 -4.69 7.92
CA ILE A 549 -12.36 -5.46 9.12
C ILE A 549 -13.64 -5.94 9.79
N LYS A 550 -13.63 -7.14 10.35
CA LYS A 550 -14.76 -7.67 11.10
C LYS A 550 -14.90 -6.93 12.44
N ILE A 551 -16.12 -6.46 12.74
CA ILE A 551 -16.44 -5.74 13.97
C ILE A 551 -17.64 -6.44 14.63
N LYS A 552 -17.59 -6.68 15.96
CA LYS A 552 -18.70 -7.29 16.67
C LYS A 552 -19.70 -6.25 17.18
N HIS A 553 -19.19 -5.17 17.77
CA HIS A 553 -20.01 -4.17 18.43
C HIS A 553 -19.61 -2.76 18.00
N ILE A 554 -20.60 -1.91 17.78
CA ILE A 554 -20.39 -0.46 17.62
C ILE A 554 -21.09 0.24 18.77
N VAL A 555 -20.37 1.12 19.48
CA VAL A 555 -20.90 1.94 20.57
C VAL A 555 -21.00 3.39 20.14
N ILE A 556 -22.18 3.98 20.26
CA ILE A 556 -22.46 5.39 19.95
C ILE A 556 -23.31 6.03 21.04
N TYR A 557 -23.39 7.36 21.05
CA TYR A 557 -24.41 8.10 21.78
C TYR A 557 -25.50 8.58 20.82
N ASN A 558 -26.59 7.83 20.69
CA ASN A 558 -27.63 8.04 19.67
C ASN A 558 -28.12 9.49 19.56
N LYS A 559 -28.29 10.20 20.69
CA LYS A 559 -28.77 11.59 20.69
C LYS A 559 -27.81 12.59 20.03
N GLY A 560 -26.53 12.25 19.92
CA GLY A 560 -25.54 13.10 19.26
C GLY A 560 -25.61 13.08 17.73
N TYR A 561 -26.21 12.04 17.15
CA TYR A 561 -26.16 11.76 15.73
C TYR A 561 -27.39 12.25 14.98
N SER A 562 -27.22 12.69 13.73
CA SER A 562 -28.34 12.99 12.83
C SER A 562 -29.07 11.71 12.40
N SER A 563 -30.35 11.82 12.05
CA SER A 563 -31.15 10.69 11.56
C SER A 563 -30.51 10.00 10.35
N ASN A 564 -29.92 10.76 9.44
CA ASN A 564 -29.24 10.22 8.25
C ASN A 564 -28.01 9.38 8.63
N THR A 565 -27.20 9.85 9.58
CA THR A 565 -26.02 9.11 10.04
C THR A 565 -26.43 7.84 10.80
N LEU A 566 -27.46 7.91 11.63
CA LEU A 566 -28.01 6.73 12.32
C LEU A 566 -28.54 5.69 11.33
N MET A 567 -29.26 6.14 10.28
CA MET A 567 -29.74 5.25 9.23
C MET A 567 -28.59 4.57 8.50
N LEU A 568 -27.52 5.32 8.17
CA LEU A 568 -26.32 4.75 7.55
C LEU A 568 -25.66 3.69 8.47
N LEU A 569 -25.42 4.01 9.73
CA LEU A 569 -24.83 3.09 10.70
C LEU A 569 -25.70 1.85 10.91
N SER A 570 -27.03 2.01 10.99
CA SER A 570 -27.97 0.89 11.07
C SER A 570 -27.92 0.00 9.84
N LYS A 571 -27.91 0.59 8.63
CA LYS A 571 -27.77 -0.16 7.37
C LYS A 571 -26.45 -0.95 7.30
N LEU A 572 -25.34 -0.34 7.69
CA LEU A 572 -24.04 -0.99 7.73
C LEU A 572 -24.02 -2.11 8.78
N SER A 573 -24.58 -1.87 9.96
CA SER A 573 -24.68 -2.85 11.04
C SER A 573 -25.47 -4.09 10.61
N HIS A 574 -26.58 -3.91 9.93
CA HIS A 574 -27.35 -5.03 9.35
C HIS A 574 -26.56 -5.77 8.27
N LYS A 575 -25.94 -5.03 7.33
CA LYS A 575 -25.19 -5.62 6.22
C LYS A 575 -24.02 -6.50 6.70
N TYR A 576 -23.32 -6.07 7.74
CA TYR A 576 -22.10 -6.72 8.23
C TYR A 576 -22.33 -7.52 9.54
N ASN A 577 -23.59 -7.65 9.99
CA ASN A 577 -23.97 -8.34 11.21
C ASN A 577 -23.23 -7.83 12.45
N ILE A 578 -23.28 -6.51 12.67
CA ILE A 578 -22.64 -5.80 13.79
C ILE A 578 -23.73 -5.38 14.77
N LYS A 579 -23.48 -5.53 16.07
CA LYS A 579 -24.41 -5.06 17.10
C LYS A 579 -24.18 -3.58 17.39
N LEU A 580 -25.13 -2.73 17.00
CA LEU A 580 -25.12 -1.29 17.32
C LEU A 580 -25.72 -1.05 18.71
N MET A 581 -25.01 -0.35 19.59
CA MET A 581 -25.37 -0.14 20.99
C MET A 581 -25.32 1.35 21.37
N ASP A 582 -26.31 1.81 22.15
CA ASP A 582 -26.27 3.14 22.77
C ASP A 582 -25.45 3.07 24.07
N VAL A 583 -24.52 3.99 24.25
CA VAL A 583 -23.64 4.06 25.42
C VAL A 583 -24.39 4.15 26.75
N ARG A 584 -25.63 4.69 26.76
CA ARG A 584 -26.46 4.75 27.96
C ARG A 584 -27.06 3.41 28.37
N GLN A 585 -27.15 2.46 27.44
CA GLN A 585 -27.58 1.10 27.71
C GLN A 585 -26.42 0.23 28.19
N VAL A 586 -25.18 0.62 27.82
CA VAL A 586 -23.96 -0.10 28.18
C VAL A 586 -22.99 0.88 28.84
N SER A 587 -23.20 1.17 30.11
CA SER A 587 -22.37 2.11 30.86
C SER A 587 -20.95 1.59 31.10
N SER A 588 -20.74 0.28 31.04
CA SER A 588 -19.42 -0.36 31.18
C SER A 588 -19.43 -1.77 30.60
N PHE A 589 -18.23 -2.25 30.21
CA PHE A 589 -18.02 -3.66 29.88
C PHE A 589 -16.61 -4.10 30.29
N LYS A 590 -16.45 -5.42 30.46
CA LYS A 590 -15.14 -6.04 30.66
C LYS A 590 -14.65 -6.70 29.38
N LEU A 591 -13.38 -6.58 29.11
CA LEU A 591 -12.71 -7.18 27.97
C LEU A 591 -11.41 -7.84 28.47
N GLY A 592 -11.48 -9.16 28.74
CA GLY A 592 -10.41 -9.87 29.46
C GLY A 592 -10.15 -9.26 30.83
N ASP A 593 -8.90 -8.89 31.06
CA ASP A 593 -8.45 -8.28 32.32
C ASP A 593 -8.67 -6.75 32.35
N SER A 594 -9.23 -6.18 31.32
CA SER A 594 -9.48 -4.75 31.20
C SER A 594 -10.94 -4.41 31.38
N SER A 595 -11.21 -3.27 32.01
CA SER A 595 -12.55 -2.71 32.14
C SER A 595 -12.66 -1.38 31.44
N PHE A 596 -13.78 -1.21 30.73
CA PHE A 596 -14.15 0.01 30.03
C PHE A 596 -15.36 0.62 30.75
N LEU A 597 -15.23 1.87 31.17
CA LEU A 597 -16.29 2.64 31.82
C LEU A 597 -16.59 3.87 30.99
N PHE A 598 -17.86 4.10 30.67
CA PHE A 598 -18.35 5.30 29.97
C PHE A 598 -18.95 6.27 30.98
N PHE A 599 -18.53 7.53 30.92
CA PHE A 599 -19.03 8.54 31.82
C PHE A 599 -20.28 9.26 31.23
N ASP A 600 -21.31 9.41 32.04
CA ASP A 600 -22.47 10.21 31.67
C ASP A 600 -22.19 11.70 31.91
N SER A 601 -21.45 12.30 31.02
CA SER A 601 -21.06 13.72 31.02
C SER A 601 -21.63 14.49 29.82
N PHE A 602 -22.65 13.97 29.16
CA PHE A 602 -23.28 14.58 27.99
C PHE A 602 -24.06 15.83 28.39
N ILE A 603 -23.95 16.89 27.57
CA ILE A 603 -24.71 18.12 27.73
C ILE A 603 -26.01 18.00 26.93
N PRO A 604 -27.18 17.94 27.60
CA PRO A 604 -28.45 17.79 26.91
C PRO A 604 -28.75 18.98 25.99
N ASN A 605 -29.24 18.69 24.78
CA ASN A 605 -29.69 19.68 23.80
C ASN A 605 -28.63 20.72 23.38
N SER A 606 -27.35 20.35 23.50
CA SER A 606 -26.25 21.21 23.04
C SER A 606 -26.29 21.39 21.51
N ARG A 607 -25.93 22.58 21.05
CA ARG A 607 -25.65 22.86 19.63
C ARG A 607 -24.25 22.42 19.21
N ASP A 608 -23.35 22.31 20.17
CA ASP A 608 -21.98 21.82 19.94
C ASP A 608 -21.96 20.30 20.02
N LYS A 609 -21.69 19.65 18.90
CA LYS A 609 -21.61 18.18 18.81
C LYS A 609 -20.47 17.60 19.64
N ASN A 610 -19.43 18.38 19.94
CA ASN A 610 -18.33 17.96 20.82
C ASN A 610 -18.84 17.62 22.22
N GLU A 611 -19.88 18.28 22.70
CA GLU A 611 -20.47 18.04 24.02
C GLU A 611 -21.22 16.70 24.14
N TYR A 612 -21.36 15.98 23.02
CA TYR A 612 -21.86 14.60 22.97
C TYR A 612 -20.75 13.55 22.96
N SER A 613 -19.49 13.95 23.14
CA SER A 613 -18.35 13.02 23.14
C SER A 613 -18.48 11.96 24.25
N ILE A 614 -18.30 10.70 23.86
CA ILE A 614 -18.21 9.59 24.81
C ILE A 614 -16.85 9.67 25.49
N ILE A 615 -16.84 9.94 26.80
CA ILE A 615 -15.63 9.88 27.63
C ILE A 615 -15.48 8.47 28.16
N THR A 616 -14.33 7.85 27.88
CA THR A 616 -14.06 6.45 28.21
C THR A 616 -12.88 6.33 29.17
N MET A 617 -13.05 5.64 30.27
CA MET A 617 -11.96 5.22 31.15
C MET A 617 -11.68 3.74 30.91
N ILE A 618 -10.44 3.42 30.57
CA ILE A 618 -9.94 2.06 30.47
C ILE A 618 -9.08 1.79 31.69
N THR A 619 -9.38 0.72 32.40
CA THR A 619 -8.58 0.27 33.54
C THR A 619 -8.02 -1.12 33.27
N TYR A 620 -6.70 -1.24 33.32
CA TYR A 620 -5.99 -2.50 33.21
C TYR A 620 -5.03 -2.62 34.40
N GLN A 621 -5.20 -3.66 35.22
CA GLN A 621 -4.50 -3.77 36.49
C GLN A 621 -4.64 -2.45 37.29
N ASN A 622 -3.52 -1.80 37.63
CA ASN A 622 -3.49 -0.51 38.34
C ASN A 622 -3.31 0.70 37.37
N LYS A 623 -3.33 0.48 36.07
CA LYS A 623 -3.17 1.55 35.06
C LYS A 623 -4.53 2.09 34.61
N LYS A 624 -4.64 3.41 34.55
CA LYS A 624 -5.86 4.13 34.19
C LYS A 624 -5.61 5.02 32.99
N VAL A 625 -6.38 4.80 31.95
CA VAL A 625 -6.33 5.57 30.70
C VAL A 625 -7.66 6.30 30.53
N LEU A 626 -7.62 7.61 30.39
CA LEU A 626 -8.81 8.44 30.17
C LEU A 626 -8.78 9.01 28.76
N LEU A 627 -9.82 8.70 27.96
CA LEU A 627 -10.01 9.14 26.59
C LEU A 627 -11.16 10.13 26.57
N MET A 628 -10.86 11.40 26.21
CA MET A 628 -11.82 12.50 26.29
C MET A 628 -12.64 12.70 25.01
N GLY A 629 -12.26 12.09 23.89
CA GLY A 629 -12.79 12.50 22.58
C GLY A 629 -12.55 14.00 22.38
N ASP A 630 -13.60 14.74 21.98
CA ASP A 630 -13.57 16.19 21.84
C ASP A 630 -14.36 16.92 22.95
N ALA A 631 -14.51 16.27 24.10
CA ALA A 631 -15.23 16.81 25.24
C ALA A 631 -14.74 18.23 25.61
N SER A 632 -15.71 19.11 25.86
CA SER A 632 -15.47 20.51 26.22
C SER A 632 -15.25 20.69 27.72
N LYS A 633 -14.88 21.89 28.16
CA LYS A 633 -14.82 22.26 29.59
C LYS A 633 -16.13 22.06 30.31
N ASN A 634 -17.26 22.18 29.62
CA ASN A 634 -18.60 21.91 30.20
C ASN A 634 -18.73 20.43 30.57
N ASN A 635 -18.30 19.54 29.69
CA ASN A 635 -18.26 18.10 29.98
C ASN A 635 -17.31 17.79 31.14
N GLU A 636 -16.13 18.43 31.19
CA GLU A 636 -15.15 18.26 32.27
C GLU A 636 -15.73 18.72 33.62
N SER A 637 -16.42 19.88 33.66
CA SER A 637 -17.08 20.38 34.85
C SER A 637 -18.18 19.44 35.33
N LEU A 638 -18.99 18.90 34.42
CA LEU A 638 -20.04 17.92 34.74
C LEU A 638 -19.43 16.59 35.25
N LEU A 639 -18.33 16.18 34.62
CA LEU A 639 -17.60 14.97 35.00
C LEU A 639 -17.05 15.08 36.44
N LEU A 640 -16.42 16.22 36.77
CA LEU A 640 -15.89 16.49 38.11
C LEU A 640 -16.98 16.59 39.19
N LYS A 641 -18.19 17.10 38.81
CA LYS A 641 -19.34 17.18 39.72
C LYS A 641 -19.97 15.83 39.98
N LYS A 642 -20.05 14.95 38.98
CA LYS A 642 -20.73 13.65 39.10
C LYS A 642 -19.85 12.53 39.61
N TYR A 643 -18.56 12.59 39.38
CA TYR A 643 -17.64 11.46 39.64
C TYR A 643 -16.41 11.90 40.39
N ASN A 644 -15.99 11.08 41.36
CA ASN A 644 -14.69 11.24 42.02
C ASN A 644 -13.61 10.57 41.14
N LEU A 645 -12.95 11.37 40.30
CA LEU A 645 -11.94 10.85 39.38
C LEU A 645 -10.62 10.55 40.13
N PRO A 646 -10.00 9.42 39.89
CA PRO A 646 -8.66 9.12 40.39
C PRO A 646 -7.58 9.87 39.60
N GLU A 647 -6.35 9.84 40.09
CA GLU A 647 -5.18 10.19 39.25
C GLU A 647 -5.09 9.26 38.05
N ILE A 648 -4.72 9.81 36.88
CA ILE A 648 -4.74 9.12 35.60
C ILE A 648 -3.31 8.88 35.12
N ASP A 649 -3.03 7.68 34.61
CA ASP A 649 -1.72 7.37 34.05
C ASP A 649 -1.56 7.95 32.63
N ILE A 650 -2.58 7.78 31.78
CA ILE A 650 -2.57 8.24 30.39
C ILE A 650 -3.85 9.02 30.12
N LEU A 651 -3.69 10.25 29.64
CA LEU A 651 -4.79 11.11 29.18
C LEU A 651 -4.70 11.29 27.67
N LYS A 652 -5.75 10.94 26.91
CA LYS A 652 -5.97 11.53 25.59
C LYS A 652 -6.66 12.88 25.79
N VAL A 653 -5.92 13.93 25.50
CA VAL A 653 -6.34 15.33 25.67
C VAL A 653 -7.58 15.61 24.82
N GLY A 654 -8.59 16.24 25.39
CA GLY A 654 -9.85 16.56 24.72
C GLY A 654 -9.65 17.58 23.57
N HIS A 655 -10.47 17.45 22.54
CA HIS A 655 -10.59 18.38 21.41
C HIS A 655 -9.22 18.80 20.82
N HIS A 656 -8.38 17.79 20.58
CA HIS A 656 -7.02 17.95 20.00
C HIS A 656 -6.13 18.97 20.73
N GLY A 657 -6.40 19.24 21.98
CA GLY A 657 -5.72 20.29 22.76
C GLY A 657 -6.24 21.70 22.48
N SER A 658 -7.52 21.86 22.12
CA SER A 658 -8.17 23.18 21.95
C SER A 658 -8.27 23.93 23.28
N LYS A 659 -8.30 25.25 23.22
CA LYS A 659 -8.58 26.13 24.38
C LYS A 659 -9.96 25.88 25.03
N THR A 660 -10.88 25.24 24.29
CA THR A 660 -12.22 24.87 24.75
C THR A 660 -12.25 23.63 25.66
N SER A 661 -11.12 22.93 25.80
CA SER A 661 -10.94 21.74 26.64
C SER A 661 -9.82 21.90 27.64
N SER A 662 -9.58 20.88 28.45
CA SER A 662 -8.46 20.75 29.39
C SER A 662 -8.38 21.92 30.37
N SER A 663 -9.47 22.16 31.11
CA SER A 663 -9.54 23.19 32.13
C SER A 663 -8.46 22.98 33.21
N LYS A 664 -8.09 24.07 33.90
CA LYS A 664 -7.06 24.01 34.92
C LYS A 664 -7.48 23.07 36.05
N GLU A 665 -8.71 23.19 36.49
CA GLU A 665 -9.31 22.41 37.57
C GLU A 665 -9.31 20.90 37.24
N PHE A 666 -9.67 20.57 36.01
CA PHE A 666 -9.69 19.19 35.54
C PHE A 666 -8.29 18.58 35.53
N ILE A 667 -7.32 19.28 34.91
CA ILE A 667 -5.94 18.79 34.79
C ILE A 667 -5.24 18.66 36.15
N GLU A 668 -5.48 19.61 37.09
CA GLU A 668 -4.93 19.56 38.43
C GLU A 668 -5.55 18.42 39.29
N MET A 669 -6.80 18.04 39.03
CA MET A 669 -7.48 16.91 39.70
C MET A 669 -6.91 15.58 39.21
N ILE A 670 -6.86 15.33 37.91
CA ILE A 670 -6.52 14.01 37.35
C ILE A 670 -5.02 13.76 37.23
N LYS A 671 -4.19 14.78 37.25
CA LYS A 671 -2.70 14.78 37.18
C LYS A 671 -2.11 13.71 36.24
N PRO A 672 -2.39 13.73 34.95
CA PRO A 672 -1.96 12.67 34.05
C PRO A 672 -0.43 12.59 33.96
N LYS A 673 0.11 11.35 34.08
CA LYS A 673 1.56 11.11 33.89
C LYS A 673 1.99 11.28 32.45
N ILE A 674 1.15 10.83 31.49
CA ILE A 674 1.35 10.92 30.05
C ILE A 674 0.12 11.58 29.43
N SER A 675 0.35 12.55 28.55
CA SER A 675 -0.70 13.23 27.79
C SER A 675 -0.50 13.02 26.29
N LEU A 676 -1.49 12.46 25.62
CA LEU A 676 -1.52 12.23 24.20
C LEU A 676 -2.35 13.30 23.50
N ILE A 677 -1.78 13.99 22.52
CA ILE A 677 -2.44 15.01 21.72
C ILE A 677 -2.44 14.56 20.26
N SER A 678 -3.61 14.30 19.71
CA SER A 678 -3.77 14.02 18.29
C SER A 678 -4.07 15.31 17.55
N SER A 679 -3.17 15.76 16.68
CA SER A 679 -3.37 16.98 15.89
C SER A 679 -2.54 16.94 14.60
N GLY A 680 -3.08 17.52 13.52
CA GLY A 680 -2.45 17.52 12.22
C GLY A 680 -1.30 18.51 12.11
N LYS A 681 -0.25 18.15 11.38
CA LYS A 681 0.87 19.08 11.07
C LYS A 681 0.34 20.27 10.27
N ASN A 682 0.69 21.47 10.69
CA ASN A 682 0.25 22.72 10.05
C ASN A 682 -1.28 22.84 9.93
N ASN A 683 -2.02 22.37 10.95
CA ASN A 683 -3.48 22.44 10.93
C ASN A 683 -3.97 23.91 11.00
N MET A 684 -5.10 24.18 10.34
CA MET A 684 -5.67 25.54 10.24
C MET A 684 -6.17 26.09 11.58
N TYR A 685 -6.38 25.23 12.57
CA TYR A 685 -6.88 25.60 13.90
C TYR A 685 -5.76 25.94 14.89
N HIS A 686 -4.49 25.85 14.45
CA HIS A 686 -3.29 26.07 15.29
C HIS A 686 -3.30 25.24 16.59
N LEU A 687 -3.75 23.99 16.50
CA LEU A 687 -3.77 23.06 17.61
C LEU A 687 -2.43 22.29 17.73
N PRO A 688 -2.00 21.92 18.95
CA PRO A 688 -2.63 22.23 20.23
C PRO A 688 -2.39 23.70 20.68
N ASN A 689 -3.36 24.21 21.45
CA ASN A 689 -3.24 25.56 22.02
C ASN A 689 -2.13 25.59 23.07
N ILE A 690 -1.31 26.64 23.04
CA ILE A 690 -0.16 26.80 23.92
C ILE A 690 -0.51 26.83 25.41
N GLU A 691 -1.69 27.35 25.77
CA GLU A 691 -2.14 27.36 27.16
C GLU A 691 -2.43 25.94 27.69
N VAL A 692 -3.02 25.07 26.85
CA VAL A 692 -3.26 23.67 27.21
C VAL A 692 -1.93 22.97 27.43
N VAL A 693 -0.98 23.15 26.52
CA VAL A 693 0.37 22.58 26.66
C VAL A 693 1.04 23.07 27.96
N LYS A 694 0.98 24.38 28.27
CA LYS A 694 1.53 24.94 29.51
C LYS A 694 0.88 24.36 30.77
N ARG A 695 -0.45 24.11 30.76
CA ARG A 695 -1.14 23.48 31.90
C ARG A 695 -0.62 22.05 32.15
N LEU A 696 -0.47 21.25 31.10
CA LEU A 696 0.07 19.90 31.18
C LEU A 696 1.54 19.88 31.63
N GLN A 697 2.35 20.84 31.18
CA GLN A 697 3.75 21.01 31.62
C GLN A 697 3.86 21.36 33.10
N ARG A 698 2.97 22.21 33.62
CA ARG A 698 2.97 22.62 35.04
C ARG A 698 2.80 21.45 35.99
N ILE A 699 2.01 20.44 35.60
CA ILE A 699 1.82 19.21 36.37
C ILE A 699 2.87 18.13 36.03
N ARG A 700 3.89 18.48 35.25
CA ARG A 700 4.99 17.58 34.81
C ARG A 700 4.51 16.35 34.02
N SER A 701 3.40 16.46 33.27
CA SER A 701 2.96 15.41 32.37
C SER A 701 3.91 15.29 31.17
N ARG A 702 4.26 14.07 30.79
CA ARG A 702 5.00 13.78 29.55
C ARG A 702 4.05 13.92 28.35
N ILE A 703 4.30 14.89 27.50
CA ILE A 703 3.40 15.23 26.38
C ILE A 703 3.92 14.60 25.10
N TYR A 704 3.06 13.85 24.42
CA TYR A 704 3.31 13.30 23.09
C TYR A 704 2.27 13.85 22.12
N ASN A 705 2.74 14.46 21.03
CA ASN A 705 1.89 15.06 20.00
C ASN A 705 2.14 14.38 18.66
N SER A 706 1.08 13.91 17.99
CA SER A 706 1.19 13.25 16.69
C SER A 706 1.89 14.07 15.61
N GLN A 707 1.86 15.42 15.70
CA GLN A 707 2.63 16.31 14.80
C GLN A 707 4.14 16.10 14.87
N GLN A 708 4.67 15.81 16.06
CA GLN A 708 6.10 15.73 16.36
C GLN A 708 6.55 14.27 16.52
N ASN A 709 5.73 13.45 17.17
CA ASN A 709 6.06 12.11 17.56
C ASN A 709 5.51 11.04 16.60
N GLY A 710 4.70 11.43 15.59
CA GLY A 710 4.04 10.48 14.72
C GLY A 710 3.05 9.60 15.48
N GLN A 711 3.03 8.31 15.16
CA GLN A 711 2.28 7.32 15.91
C GLN A 711 2.94 7.06 17.25
N VAL A 712 2.15 6.99 18.33
CA VAL A 712 2.62 6.77 19.69
C VAL A 712 1.96 5.54 20.29
N THR A 713 2.76 4.54 20.67
CA THR A 713 2.33 3.31 21.32
C THR A 713 2.84 3.29 22.76
N ILE A 714 1.96 2.98 23.72
CA ILE A 714 2.31 2.85 25.14
C ILE A 714 2.00 1.41 25.57
N ASP A 715 3.01 0.74 26.08
CA ASP A 715 2.88 -0.59 26.66
C ASP A 715 2.38 -0.47 28.10
N LEU A 716 1.24 -1.08 28.41
CA LEU A 716 0.63 -1.05 29.72
C LEU A 716 1.21 -2.11 30.66
N ASP A 717 1.86 -3.15 30.15
CA ASP A 717 2.51 -4.20 30.91
C ASP A 717 3.91 -3.78 31.37
N ASP A 718 4.63 -2.97 30.58
CA ASP A 718 6.02 -2.58 30.83
C ASP A 718 6.14 -1.11 31.28
N ASN A 719 5.75 -0.81 32.53
CA ASN A 719 5.92 0.49 33.19
C ASN A 719 5.62 1.72 32.34
N LEU A 720 4.60 1.66 31.47
CA LEU A 720 4.24 2.72 30.51
C LEU A 720 5.40 3.08 29.58
N LYS A 721 6.07 2.06 29.06
CA LYS A 721 7.08 2.24 28.04
C LYS A 721 6.44 2.83 26.79
N VAL A 722 6.98 3.96 26.34
CA VAL A 722 6.48 4.67 25.18
C VAL A 722 7.40 4.39 23.98
N ASP A 723 6.81 3.93 22.90
CA ASP A 723 7.43 3.84 21.58
C ASP A 723 6.77 4.86 20.66
N SER A 724 7.55 5.70 20.02
CA SER A 724 7.05 6.72 19.11
C SER A 724 7.85 6.71 17.81
N ASN A 725 7.16 6.69 16.69
CA ASN A 725 7.74 6.86 15.37
C ASN A 725 7.99 8.35 15.13
N SER A 726 8.96 8.94 15.87
CA SER A 726 9.36 10.33 15.63
C SER A 726 9.89 10.48 14.20
N TYR A 727 9.59 11.61 13.56
CA TYR A 727 9.96 11.94 12.18
C TYR A 727 11.50 11.98 11.89
N GLY A 728 12.29 11.21 12.62
CA GLY A 728 13.75 11.09 12.49
C GLY A 728 14.26 9.66 12.29
N ASN A 729 13.49 8.64 12.63
CA ASN A 729 13.91 7.25 12.56
C ASN A 729 13.07 6.44 11.55
N ALA A 730 13.11 6.83 10.28
CA ALA A 730 12.63 5.97 9.22
C ALA A 730 13.72 4.95 8.85
N SER A 731 13.88 3.91 9.66
CA SER A 731 14.46 2.63 9.23
C SER A 731 13.34 1.80 8.59
N GLY A 732 13.03 2.12 7.34
CA GLY A 732 11.98 1.44 6.58
C GLY A 732 11.74 2.16 5.26
N LEU A 733 12.69 2.06 4.34
CA LEU A 733 12.48 2.19 2.90
C LEU A 733 12.46 0.80 2.32
#